data_dd75a6623650682a1318901b396726a1
#
_entry.id   dd75a6623650682a1318901b396726a1
#
_cell.length_a   1.000
_cell.length_b   1.000
_cell.length_c   1.000
_cell.angle_alpha   90.00
_cell.angle_beta   90.00
_cell.angle_gamma   90.00
#
_symmetry.space_group_name_H-M   'P 1'
#
loop_
_entity.id
_entity.type
_entity.pdbx_description
1 polymer ?
#
loop_
_entity_poly.entity_id
_entity_poly.type
_entity_poly.pdbx_seq_one_letter_code
_entity_poly.pdbx_strand_id
1 'polypeptide(L)'
;MKEFLRKLRTRLTTAVTRVHPFVLLIMCIGVLLAYLLGMHVTGRFHSASRWMGAMLACTSVVVVLQHPVYKDSLRTGGMRVLGTFLGALVAYLYLSVLPFTVAGMLAAVCVLETLFMLLNIYNNGHIATMTMLIILLVSQITPHVSPLMNCTLRFFESAVGVGVGIGLLWLIEVWNRFRSRLLRMGGNPDGHPVDMDTMPLRWGHFRVLIVASLGQLTGAALSTLVGIILPMIRIVHDPALSSMQQGIIACAALAGITAGSLLFGAWSDRRGYLFLFRFCPALILFASLAVTLTHDLRTLIVGLFLMGAGIGGGYTLDSDYISEIMPRRWRLTMVGIAKSFSALGSILVAGLCVFLLRDWSPSMWNRLPILVSILAVVMLLCRTRFAQSPGWLAARGRTADAEKAVRYFLGPDVVLGDLATRTSGPKTPSARLFRRGNFRKIVLSGLPWACEGAGVYGIGIFLPVLILSLGLGAHTGDAYARLIRSVELTAVINLFILPGFVLGLLLLGRVCHVRLQSWGFLLCAAGLGVLLLADRYHLPLWSAVAGFTIFELFLNAGPHLVTFILPAQIYPVADRGTGAGVAAACGKLGALASVLFIPLLLEHGGATAVLLAVLGLQLIGGAVTALLGRRILPCRKRDADPS
;
A
#
# COMPACT_ATOMS: atom_id res chain seq x y z
N MET A 1 -36.50 7.91 24.00
CA MET A 1 -35.05 8.02 23.71
C MET A 1 -34.35 6.65 23.54
N LYS A 2 -34.45 5.72 24.50
CA LYS A 2 -33.83 4.37 24.41
C LYS A 2 -34.31 3.54 23.20
N GLU A 3 -35.60 3.59 22.87
CA GLU A 3 -36.17 2.85 21.74
C GLU A 3 -35.78 3.48 20.38
N PHE A 4 -35.71 4.80 20.30
CA PHE A 4 -35.20 5.53 19.15
C PHE A 4 -33.73 5.18 18.88
N LEU A 5 -32.88 5.21 19.91
CA LEU A 5 -31.45 4.83 19.79
C LEU A 5 -31.29 3.36 19.41
N ARG A 6 -32.14 2.46 19.89
CA ARG A 6 -32.15 1.04 19.50
C ARG A 6 -32.55 0.88 18.03
N LYS A 7 -33.60 1.55 17.55
CA LYS A 7 -34.00 1.54 16.14
C LYS A 7 -32.93 2.16 15.23
N LEU A 8 -32.32 3.27 15.67
CA LEU A 8 -31.22 3.90 14.94
C LEU A 8 -29.99 2.97 14.85
N ARG A 9 -29.61 2.35 15.97
CA ARG A 9 -28.51 1.36 16.01
C ARG A 9 -28.77 0.18 15.10
N THR A 10 -29.99 -0.37 15.09
CA THR A 10 -30.36 -1.48 14.20
C THR A 10 -30.35 -1.05 12.74
N ARG A 11 -30.85 0.14 12.40
CA ARG A 11 -30.79 0.69 11.04
C ARG A 11 -29.34 0.93 10.60
N LEU A 12 -28.49 1.49 11.44
CA LEU A 12 -27.08 1.71 11.15
C LEU A 12 -26.32 0.40 10.98
N THR A 13 -26.55 -0.60 11.85
CA THR A 13 -25.91 -1.91 11.70
C THR A 13 -26.35 -2.60 10.41
N THR A 14 -27.64 -2.54 10.06
CA THR A 14 -28.18 -3.09 8.81
C THR A 14 -27.66 -2.32 7.59
N ALA A 15 -27.51 -1.00 7.68
CA ALA A 15 -26.93 -0.19 6.61
C ALA A 15 -25.44 -0.52 6.38
N VAL A 16 -24.66 -0.63 7.46
CA VAL A 16 -23.24 -1.00 7.38
C VAL A 16 -23.02 -2.41 6.79
N THR A 17 -23.92 -3.36 7.07
CA THR A 17 -23.84 -4.71 6.47
C THR A 17 -24.14 -4.75 4.98
N ARG A 18 -24.83 -3.74 4.43
CA ARG A 18 -25.08 -3.60 2.98
C ARG A 18 -23.87 -3.03 2.23
N VAL A 19 -22.92 -2.40 2.91
CA VAL A 19 -21.72 -1.88 2.30
C VAL A 19 -20.82 -3.03 1.86
N HIS A 20 -20.52 -3.09 0.57
CA HIS A 20 -19.56 -4.03 -0.01
C HIS A 20 -18.20 -3.34 -0.17
N PRO A 21 -17.25 -3.51 0.78
CA PRO A 21 -15.99 -2.76 0.79
C PRO A 21 -15.15 -2.99 -0.47
N PHE A 22 -15.25 -4.19 -1.05
CA PHE A 22 -14.56 -4.53 -2.31
C PHE A 22 -15.11 -3.73 -3.51
N VAL A 23 -16.43 -3.52 -3.58
CA VAL A 23 -17.04 -2.70 -4.64
C VAL A 23 -16.62 -1.24 -4.51
N LEU A 24 -16.61 -0.71 -3.28
CA LEU A 24 -16.13 0.65 -3.02
C LEU A 24 -14.67 0.82 -3.40
N LEU A 25 -13.82 -0.14 -3.03
CA LEU A 25 -12.41 -0.11 -3.38
C LEU A 25 -12.19 -0.06 -4.89
N ILE A 26 -12.89 -0.92 -5.63
CA ILE A 26 -12.81 -0.96 -7.10
C ILE A 26 -13.32 0.35 -7.71
N MET A 27 -14.41 0.89 -7.18
CA MET A 27 -14.95 2.17 -7.62
C MET A 27 -13.93 3.30 -7.41
N CYS A 28 -13.32 3.37 -6.23
CA CYS A 28 -12.28 4.37 -5.92
C CYS A 28 -11.05 4.22 -6.83
N ILE A 29 -10.57 2.98 -7.03
CA ILE A 29 -9.44 2.70 -7.93
C ILE A 29 -9.81 3.09 -9.36
N GLY A 30 -11.01 2.74 -9.83
CA GLY A 30 -11.47 3.06 -11.17
C GLY A 30 -11.55 4.55 -11.43
N VAL A 31 -12.16 5.30 -10.50
CA VAL A 31 -12.26 6.76 -10.58
C VAL A 31 -10.88 7.41 -10.55
N LEU A 32 -10.00 6.95 -9.67
CA LEU A 32 -8.64 7.46 -9.60
C LEU A 32 -7.85 7.22 -10.88
N LEU A 33 -7.87 6.00 -11.42
CA LEU A 33 -7.21 5.69 -12.69
C LEU A 33 -7.78 6.49 -13.85
N ALA A 34 -9.11 6.63 -13.91
CA ALA A 34 -9.77 7.42 -14.93
C ALA A 34 -9.43 8.92 -14.80
N TYR A 35 -9.35 9.45 -13.58
CA TYR A 35 -8.90 10.81 -13.32
C TYR A 35 -7.46 11.02 -13.81
N LEU A 36 -6.54 10.14 -13.41
CA LEU A 36 -5.13 10.25 -13.78
C LEU A 36 -4.92 10.15 -15.30
N LEU A 37 -5.58 9.20 -15.95
CA LEU A 37 -5.49 9.06 -17.40
C LEU A 37 -6.18 10.23 -18.12
N GLY A 38 -7.33 10.69 -17.64
CA GLY A 38 -8.03 11.85 -18.18
C GLY A 38 -7.22 13.14 -18.09
N MET A 39 -6.58 13.38 -16.94
CA MET A 39 -5.73 14.59 -16.75
C MET A 39 -4.43 14.54 -17.54
N HIS A 40 -3.75 13.40 -17.55
CA HIS A 40 -2.36 13.32 -18.00
C HIS A 40 -2.18 12.72 -19.40
N VAL A 41 -3.13 11.91 -19.87
CA VAL A 41 -3.07 11.38 -21.23
C VAL A 41 -3.85 12.28 -22.17
N THR A 42 -5.16 12.46 -21.96
CA THR A 42 -5.97 13.31 -22.84
C THR A 42 -5.63 14.80 -22.69
N GLY A 43 -5.32 15.26 -21.47
CA GLY A 43 -4.90 16.64 -21.20
C GLY A 43 -3.56 17.06 -21.81
N ARG A 44 -2.72 16.08 -22.25
CA ARG A 44 -1.50 16.38 -23.03
C ARG A 44 -1.78 16.72 -24.48
N PHE A 45 -2.85 16.22 -25.05
CA PHE A 45 -3.21 16.51 -26.44
C PHE A 45 -3.78 17.93 -26.60
N HIS A 46 -4.50 18.43 -25.60
CA HIS A 46 -5.06 19.78 -25.63
C HIS A 46 -5.34 20.29 -24.20
N SER A 47 -5.00 21.57 -23.93
CA SER A 47 -5.19 22.19 -22.60
C SER A 47 -6.65 22.20 -22.13
N ALA A 48 -7.60 22.39 -23.05
CA ALA A 48 -9.03 22.36 -22.78
C ALA A 48 -9.53 20.97 -22.30
N SER A 49 -8.77 19.89 -22.57
CA SER A 49 -9.11 18.52 -22.18
C SER A 49 -8.63 18.15 -20.78
N ARG A 50 -7.87 19.01 -20.10
CA ARG A 50 -7.27 18.67 -18.82
C ARG A 50 -8.33 18.35 -17.75
N TRP A 51 -9.19 19.30 -17.41
CA TRP A 51 -10.26 19.10 -16.41
C TRP A 51 -11.48 18.38 -16.97
N MET A 52 -11.89 18.75 -18.18
CA MET A 52 -13.05 18.13 -18.83
C MET A 52 -12.81 16.66 -19.12
N GLY A 53 -11.59 16.29 -19.53
CA GLY A 53 -11.19 14.92 -19.77
C GLY A 53 -11.25 14.06 -18.52
N ALA A 54 -10.75 14.58 -17.42
CA ALA A 54 -10.86 13.90 -16.13
C ALA A 54 -12.33 13.71 -15.72
N MET A 55 -13.17 14.73 -15.87
CA MET A 55 -14.60 14.67 -15.54
C MET A 55 -15.32 13.59 -16.34
N LEU A 56 -15.14 13.57 -17.67
CA LEU A 56 -15.82 12.60 -18.55
C LEU A 56 -15.29 11.19 -18.37
N ALA A 57 -13.98 11.01 -18.15
CA ALA A 57 -13.42 9.71 -17.85
C ALA A 57 -13.94 9.16 -16.49
N CYS A 58 -13.97 9.98 -15.44
CA CYS A 58 -14.50 9.58 -14.12
C CYS A 58 -15.99 9.23 -14.17
N THR A 59 -16.82 10.03 -14.85
CA THR A 59 -18.25 9.71 -14.99
C THR A 59 -18.47 8.44 -15.79
N SER A 60 -17.66 8.19 -16.82
CA SER A 60 -17.75 6.99 -17.65
C SER A 60 -17.38 5.73 -16.90
N VAL A 61 -16.32 5.76 -16.09
CA VAL A 61 -15.93 4.61 -15.29
C VAL A 61 -16.97 4.25 -14.23
N VAL A 62 -17.57 5.25 -13.59
CA VAL A 62 -18.63 5.03 -12.59
C VAL A 62 -19.81 4.30 -13.21
N VAL A 63 -20.28 4.75 -14.38
CA VAL A 63 -21.41 4.12 -15.09
C VAL A 63 -21.11 2.66 -15.44
N VAL A 64 -19.89 2.34 -15.89
CA VAL A 64 -19.49 0.96 -16.20
C VAL A 64 -19.42 0.10 -14.95
N LEU A 65 -18.89 0.62 -13.83
CA LEU A 65 -18.70 -0.12 -12.59
C LEU A 65 -19.98 -0.27 -11.73
N GLN A 66 -21.07 0.41 -12.08
CA GLN A 66 -22.38 0.23 -11.39
C GLN A 66 -22.97 -1.16 -11.58
N HIS A 67 -22.62 -1.84 -12.68
CA HIS A 67 -23.13 -3.19 -12.97
C HIS A 67 -22.16 -4.23 -12.42
N PRO A 68 -22.62 -5.18 -11.58
CA PRO A 68 -21.74 -6.19 -10.96
C PRO A 68 -21.34 -7.32 -11.92
N VAL A 69 -22.05 -7.45 -13.07
CA VAL A 69 -21.83 -8.52 -14.05
C VAL A 69 -21.01 -7.99 -15.22
N TYR A 70 -19.90 -8.66 -15.54
CA TYR A 70 -19.00 -8.25 -16.62
C TYR A 70 -19.68 -8.08 -17.99
N LYS A 71 -20.60 -8.99 -18.36
CA LYS A 71 -21.33 -8.92 -19.62
C LYS A 71 -22.22 -7.68 -19.72
N ASP A 72 -22.93 -7.34 -18.64
CA ASP A 72 -23.82 -6.17 -18.59
C ASP A 72 -23.00 -4.88 -18.62
N SER A 73 -21.87 -4.85 -17.93
CA SER A 73 -20.93 -3.73 -17.95
C SER A 73 -20.29 -3.51 -19.32
N LEU A 74 -19.95 -4.60 -20.02
CA LEU A 74 -19.43 -4.53 -21.38
C LEU A 74 -20.49 -3.94 -22.35
N ARG A 75 -21.73 -4.38 -22.23
CA ARG A 75 -22.87 -3.83 -23.00
C ARG A 75 -23.08 -2.34 -22.67
N THR A 76 -23.14 -2.00 -21.40
CA THR A 76 -23.31 -0.60 -20.95
C THR A 76 -22.16 0.29 -21.38
N GLY A 77 -20.91 -0.19 -21.27
CA GLY A 77 -19.73 0.53 -21.76
C GLY A 77 -19.75 0.73 -23.28
N GLY A 78 -20.09 -0.31 -24.05
CA GLY A 78 -20.25 -0.22 -25.49
C GLY A 78 -21.34 0.78 -25.91
N MET A 79 -22.51 0.74 -25.24
CA MET A 79 -23.58 1.70 -25.46
C MET A 79 -23.18 3.14 -25.10
N ARG A 80 -22.36 3.32 -24.05
CA ARG A 80 -21.82 4.63 -23.68
C ARG A 80 -20.87 5.18 -24.74
N VAL A 81 -19.96 4.37 -25.27
CA VAL A 81 -19.03 4.78 -26.34
C VAL A 81 -19.82 5.14 -27.62
N LEU A 82 -20.77 4.29 -28.00
CA LEU A 82 -21.62 4.51 -29.18
C LEU A 82 -22.48 5.77 -29.01
N GLY A 83 -23.13 5.93 -27.86
CA GLY A 83 -23.93 7.11 -27.55
C GLY A 83 -23.08 8.39 -27.55
N THR A 84 -21.88 8.34 -26.97
CA THR A 84 -20.94 9.47 -27.01
C THR A 84 -20.53 9.82 -28.44
N PHE A 85 -20.28 8.81 -29.28
CA PHE A 85 -19.95 9.02 -30.68
C PHE A 85 -21.11 9.68 -31.45
N LEU A 86 -22.33 9.16 -31.29
CA LEU A 86 -23.51 9.72 -31.96
C LEU A 86 -23.81 11.14 -31.48
N GLY A 87 -23.73 11.40 -30.18
CA GLY A 87 -23.93 12.74 -29.62
C GLY A 87 -22.87 13.73 -30.11
N ALA A 88 -21.61 13.29 -30.19
CA ALA A 88 -20.51 14.09 -30.72
C ALA A 88 -20.70 14.39 -32.22
N LEU A 89 -21.16 13.41 -32.99
CA LEU A 89 -21.41 13.59 -34.41
C LEU A 89 -22.52 14.59 -34.66
N VAL A 90 -23.64 14.51 -33.94
CA VAL A 90 -24.77 15.46 -34.06
C VAL A 90 -24.33 16.86 -33.61
N ALA A 91 -23.58 16.98 -32.52
CA ALA A 91 -23.03 18.25 -32.08
C ALA A 91 -22.08 18.86 -33.12
N TYR A 92 -21.23 18.07 -33.76
CA TYR A 92 -20.33 18.52 -34.82
C TYR A 92 -21.12 19.01 -36.02
N LEU A 93 -22.10 18.25 -36.51
CA LEU A 93 -22.94 18.65 -37.65
C LEU A 93 -23.70 19.94 -37.35
N TYR A 94 -24.24 20.10 -36.16
CA TYR A 94 -24.92 21.34 -35.75
C TYR A 94 -23.96 22.52 -35.76
N LEU A 95 -22.80 22.44 -35.07
CA LEU A 95 -21.84 23.54 -34.95
C LEU A 95 -21.09 23.88 -36.24
N SER A 96 -21.05 22.96 -37.23
CA SER A 96 -20.46 23.22 -38.54
C SER A 96 -21.38 23.99 -39.48
N VAL A 97 -22.70 23.92 -39.24
CA VAL A 97 -23.70 24.56 -40.11
C VAL A 97 -24.29 25.82 -39.45
N LEU A 98 -24.52 25.78 -38.15
CA LEU A 98 -25.22 26.84 -37.40
C LEU A 98 -24.39 27.30 -36.19
N PRO A 99 -24.40 28.62 -35.89
CA PRO A 99 -23.84 29.13 -34.66
C PRO A 99 -24.65 28.62 -33.45
N PHE A 100 -24.01 28.52 -32.29
CA PHE A 100 -24.72 28.13 -31.07
C PHE A 100 -25.81 29.15 -30.73
N THR A 101 -27.03 28.63 -30.56
CA THR A 101 -28.18 29.35 -29.99
C THR A 101 -28.95 28.43 -29.07
N VAL A 102 -29.57 28.97 -28.02
CA VAL A 102 -30.39 28.17 -27.10
C VAL A 102 -31.55 27.47 -27.82
N ALA A 103 -32.21 28.17 -28.74
CA ALA A 103 -33.28 27.64 -29.56
C ALA A 103 -32.79 26.49 -30.46
N GLY A 104 -31.63 26.63 -31.08
CA GLY A 104 -31.01 25.58 -31.88
C GLY A 104 -30.58 24.35 -31.06
N MET A 105 -30.06 24.58 -29.86
CA MET A 105 -29.75 23.48 -28.92
C MET A 105 -31.01 22.68 -28.56
N LEU A 106 -32.13 23.38 -28.24
CA LEU A 106 -33.41 22.72 -27.94
C LEU A 106 -33.96 21.97 -29.15
N ALA A 107 -33.87 22.55 -30.36
CA ALA A 107 -34.25 21.89 -31.59
C ALA A 107 -33.41 20.63 -31.85
N ALA A 108 -32.11 20.68 -31.66
CA ALA A 108 -31.23 19.50 -31.79
C ALA A 108 -31.57 18.40 -30.79
N VAL A 109 -31.94 18.74 -29.55
CA VAL A 109 -32.45 17.77 -28.54
C VAL A 109 -33.73 17.12 -29.05
N CYS A 110 -34.72 17.92 -29.50
CA CYS A 110 -35.98 17.41 -30.00
C CYS A 110 -35.78 16.45 -31.19
N VAL A 111 -34.93 16.82 -32.14
CA VAL A 111 -34.62 16.00 -33.33
C VAL A 111 -33.98 14.66 -32.89
N LEU A 112 -32.98 14.72 -32.02
CA LEU A 112 -32.25 13.54 -31.58
C LEU A 112 -33.13 12.60 -30.75
N GLU A 113 -33.92 13.10 -29.81
CA GLU A 113 -34.86 12.30 -29.00
C GLU A 113 -35.98 11.71 -29.86
N THR A 114 -36.53 12.49 -30.82
CA THR A 114 -37.50 11.97 -31.75
C THR A 114 -36.94 10.82 -32.59
N LEU A 115 -35.69 10.94 -33.04
CA LEU A 115 -35.00 9.88 -33.78
C LEU A 115 -34.85 8.61 -32.92
N PHE A 116 -34.50 8.75 -31.65
CA PHE A 116 -34.38 7.61 -30.75
C PHE A 116 -35.74 6.95 -30.42
N MET A 117 -36.80 7.73 -30.34
CA MET A 117 -38.17 7.20 -30.20
C MET A 117 -38.58 6.41 -31.46
N LEU A 118 -38.31 6.95 -32.65
CA LEU A 118 -38.64 6.27 -33.92
C LEU A 118 -37.84 4.97 -34.10
N LEU A 119 -36.59 4.94 -33.67
CA LEU A 119 -35.73 3.76 -33.74
C LEU A 119 -35.95 2.76 -32.59
N ASN A 120 -36.86 3.07 -31.66
CA ASN A 120 -37.13 2.27 -30.46
C ASN A 120 -35.87 2.02 -29.58
N ILE A 121 -34.96 3.01 -29.51
CA ILE A 121 -33.70 2.97 -28.75
C ILE A 121 -33.75 3.96 -27.57
N TYR A 122 -34.94 4.44 -27.23
CA TYR A 122 -35.15 5.51 -26.24
C TYR A 122 -34.43 5.27 -24.92
N ASN A 123 -34.48 4.03 -24.38
CA ASN A 123 -33.86 3.72 -23.09
C ASN A 123 -32.33 3.89 -23.05
N ASN A 124 -31.64 3.94 -24.18
CA ASN A 124 -30.20 4.06 -24.31
C ASN A 124 -29.76 5.38 -25.01
N GLY A 125 -30.72 6.11 -25.58
CA GLY A 125 -30.45 7.34 -26.34
C GLY A 125 -29.99 8.52 -25.50
N HIS A 126 -30.39 8.59 -24.24
CA HIS A 126 -30.07 9.68 -23.31
C HIS A 126 -28.57 9.98 -23.20
N ILE A 127 -27.69 8.99 -23.40
CA ILE A 127 -26.23 9.18 -23.37
C ILE A 127 -25.77 10.06 -24.54
N ALA A 128 -26.34 9.86 -25.72
CA ALA A 128 -26.02 10.66 -26.89
C ALA A 128 -26.49 12.11 -26.70
N THR A 129 -27.71 12.31 -26.20
CA THR A 129 -28.27 13.62 -25.92
C THR A 129 -27.46 14.37 -24.86
N MET A 130 -27.09 13.70 -23.77
CA MET A 130 -26.18 14.28 -22.75
C MET A 130 -24.83 14.70 -23.35
N THR A 131 -24.24 13.85 -24.17
CA THR A 131 -22.94 14.16 -24.80
C THR A 131 -23.06 15.32 -25.77
N MET A 132 -24.09 15.36 -26.59
CA MET A 132 -24.37 16.48 -27.48
C MET A 132 -24.49 17.78 -26.70
N LEU A 133 -25.29 17.81 -25.64
CA LEU A 133 -25.45 18.99 -24.77
C LEU A 133 -24.14 19.43 -24.14
N ILE A 134 -23.34 18.49 -23.62
CA ILE A 134 -22.02 18.81 -23.06
C ILE A 134 -21.13 19.47 -24.11
N ILE A 135 -21.08 18.93 -25.32
CA ILE A 135 -20.24 19.47 -26.39
C ILE A 135 -20.71 20.88 -26.82
N LEU A 136 -22.01 21.05 -26.97
CA LEU A 136 -22.59 22.34 -27.35
C LEU A 136 -22.29 23.44 -26.30
N LEU A 137 -22.47 23.10 -25.00
CA LEU A 137 -22.20 24.05 -23.90
C LEU A 137 -20.70 24.30 -23.74
N VAL A 138 -19.88 23.25 -23.84
CA VAL A 138 -18.41 23.40 -23.73
C VAL A 138 -17.84 24.24 -24.87
N SER A 139 -18.42 24.17 -26.07
CA SER A 139 -18.00 25.01 -27.19
C SER A 139 -18.14 26.51 -26.89
N GLN A 140 -19.04 26.89 -25.97
CA GLN A 140 -19.18 28.28 -25.52
C GLN A 140 -18.12 28.67 -24.47
N ILE A 141 -17.66 27.71 -23.65
CA ILE A 141 -16.62 27.92 -22.63
C ILE A 141 -15.23 27.98 -23.28
N THR A 142 -15.04 27.21 -24.34
CA THR A 142 -13.76 27.09 -25.07
C THR A 142 -13.89 27.45 -26.55
N PRO A 143 -14.20 28.70 -26.88
CA PRO A 143 -14.44 29.14 -28.27
C PRO A 143 -13.23 29.01 -29.19
N HIS A 144 -12.03 28.89 -28.63
CA HIS A 144 -10.78 28.72 -29.38
C HIS A 144 -10.55 27.29 -29.89
N VAL A 145 -11.36 26.31 -29.45
CA VAL A 145 -11.25 24.91 -29.87
C VAL A 145 -12.21 24.67 -31.04
N SER A 146 -11.69 24.13 -32.15
CA SER A 146 -12.54 23.82 -33.29
C SER A 146 -13.63 22.78 -32.91
N PRO A 147 -14.83 22.84 -33.49
CA PRO A 147 -15.92 21.92 -33.21
C PRO A 147 -15.49 20.45 -33.38
N LEU A 148 -14.73 20.13 -34.43
CA LEU A 148 -14.22 18.77 -34.66
C LEU A 148 -13.29 18.30 -33.55
N MET A 149 -12.37 19.18 -33.12
CA MET A 149 -11.42 18.88 -32.05
C MET A 149 -12.16 18.63 -30.72
N ASN A 150 -13.15 19.48 -30.41
CA ASN A 150 -13.94 19.32 -29.18
C ASN A 150 -14.72 17.99 -29.17
N CYS A 151 -15.37 17.64 -30.28
CA CYS A 151 -16.08 16.36 -30.42
C CYS A 151 -15.14 15.15 -30.27
N THR A 152 -13.98 15.20 -30.92
CA THR A 152 -12.97 14.14 -30.86
C THR A 152 -12.42 13.95 -29.44
N LEU A 153 -12.09 15.05 -28.74
CA LEU A 153 -11.61 15.01 -27.36
C LEU A 153 -12.66 14.38 -26.42
N ARG A 154 -13.94 14.81 -26.49
CA ARG A 154 -15.02 14.25 -25.64
C ARG A 154 -15.23 12.75 -25.87
N PHE A 155 -15.12 12.32 -27.13
CA PHE A 155 -15.20 10.90 -27.47
C PHE A 155 -14.05 10.09 -26.83
N PHE A 156 -12.80 10.50 -27.01
CA PHE A 156 -11.65 9.80 -26.45
C PHE A 156 -11.63 9.80 -24.93
N GLU A 157 -12.01 10.89 -24.27
CA GLU A 157 -12.12 10.99 -22.83
C GLU A 157 -13.13 10.01 -22.23
N SER A 158 -14.29 9.90 -22.88
CA SER A 158 -15.30 8.91 -22.48
C SER A 158 -14.80 7.47 -22.73
N ALA A 159 -14.14 7.22 -23.86
CA ALA A 159 -13.58 5.90 -24.20
C ALA A 159 -12.50 5.45 -23.21
N VAL A 160 -11.63 6.37 -22.74
CA VAL A 160 -10.64 6.11 -21.69
C VAL A 160 -11.32 5.65 -20.41
N GLY A 161 -12.35 6.36 -19.94
CA GLY A 161 -13.09 5.97 -18.74
C GLY A 161 -13.77 4.60 -18.86
N VAL A 162 -14.39 4.33 -20.00
CA VAL A 162 -15.00 3.01 -20.30
C VAL A 162 -13.92 1.93 -20.33
N GLY A 163 -12.78 2.17 -20.97
CA GLY A 163 -11.66 1.24 -21.05
C GLY A 163 -11.10 0.88 -19.65
N VAL A 164 -10.96 1.84 -18.78
CA VAL A 164 -10.54 1.62 -17.37
C VAL A 164 -11.59 0.76 -16.65
N GLY A 165 -12.87 1.08 -16.76
CA GLY A 165 -13.95 0.32 -16.12
C GLY A 165 -14.00 -1.13 -16.58
N ILE A 166 -13.96 -1.37 -17.89
CA ILE A 166 -13.96 -2.73 -18.47
C ILE A 166 -12.69 -3.48 -18.10
N GLY A 167 -11.52 -2.84 -18.13
CA GLY A 167 -10.24 -3.44 -17.74
C GLY A 167 -10.23 -3.91 -16.28
N LEU A 168 -10.76 -3.10 -15.37
CA LEU A 168 -10.89 -3.49 -13.95
C LEU A 168 -11.87 -4.65 -13.77
N LEU A 169 -13.02 -4.65 -14.44
CA LEU A 169 -13.99 -5.74 -14.36
C LEU A 169 -13.43 -7.03 -14.98
N TRP A 170 -12.65 -6.93 -16.05
CA TRP A 170 -11.95 -8.07 -16.62
C TRP A 170 -10.95 -8.68 -15.62
N LEU A 171 -10.15 -7.84 -14.94
CA LEU A 171 -9.26 -8.30 -13.87
C LEU A 171 -10.03 -9.00 -12.75
N ILE A 172 -11.20 -8.47 -12.37
CA ILE A 172 -12.06 -9.09 -11.35
C ILE A 172 -12.60 -10.43 -11.84
N GLU A 173 -13.01 -10.54 -13.09
CA GLU A 173 -13.51 -11.80 -13.68
C GLU A 173 -12.39 -12.85 -13.74
N VAL A 174 -11.17 -12.47 -14.15
CA VAL A 174 -9.99 -13.35 -14.12
C VAL A 174 -9.72 -13.81 -12.68
N TRP A 175 -9.78 -12.89 -11.72
CA TRP A 175 -9.64 -13.18 -10.31
C TRP A 175 -10.73 -14.13 -9.78
N ASN A 176 -11.99 -13.92 -10.15
CA ASN A 176 -13.11 -14.79 -9.76
C ASN A 176 -12.98 -16.20 -10.36
N ARG A 177 -12.49 -16.32 -11.60
CA ARG A 177 -12.18 -17.62 -12.23
C ARG A 177 -11.01 -18.32 -11.52
N PHE A 178 -9.96 -17.60 -11.17
CA PHE A 178 -8.86 -18.13 -10.37
C PHE A 178 -9.34 -18.57 -8.99
N ARG A 179 -10.11 -17.73 -8.31
CA ARG A 179 -10.75 -18.04 -7.03
C ARG A 179 -11.65 -19.28 -7.10
N SER A 180 -12.49 -19.40 -8.14
CA SER A 180 -13.39 -20.56 -8.30
C SER A 180 -12.63 -21.86 -8.55
N ARG A 181 -11.46 -21.80 -9.23
CA ARG A 181 -10.55 -22.95 -9.35
C ARG A 181 -9.99 -23.35 -8.00
N LEU A 182 -9.49 -22.38 -7.20
CA LEU A 182 -8.99 -22.64 -5.84
C LEU A 182 -10.06 -23.23 -4.92
N LEU A 183 -11.31 -22.74 -5.03
CA LEU A 183 -12.44 -23.30 -4.25
C LEU A 183 -12.75 -24.75 -4.63
N ARG A 184 -12.64 -25.11 -5.91
CA ARG A 184 -12.84 -26.50 -6.37
C ARG A 184 -11.70 -27.42 -5.94
N MET A 185 -10.46 -26.91 -5.94
CA MET A 185 -9.29 -27.69 -5.45
C MET A 185 -9.30 -27.95 -3.94
N GLY A 186 -9.99 -27.10 -3.16
CA GLY A 186 -10.12 -27.23 -1.71
C GLY A 186 -11.37 -27.99 -1.23
N GLY A 187 -12.20 -28.50 -2.13
CA GLY A 187 -13.32 -29.37 -1.77
C GLY A 187 -12.81 -30.70 -1.19
N ASN A 188 -13.37 -31.11 -0.07
CA ASN A 188 -13.11 -32.44 0.52
C ASN A 188 -14.19 -33.40 -0.03
N PRO A 189 -13.88 -34.25 -1.01
CA PRO A 189 -14.86 -35.17 -1.57
C PRO A 189 -15.31 -36.25 -0.59
N ASP A 190 -14.49 -36.54 0.44
CA ASP A 190 -14.71 -37.67 1.36
C ASP A 190 -15.47 -37.29 2.64
N GLY A 191 -15.85 -36.01 2.81
CA GLY A 191 -16.66 -35.54 3.96
C GLY A 191 -15.99 -35.65 5.33
N HIS A 192 -14.74 -36.13 5.42
CA HIS A 192 -14.02 -36.24 6.68
C HIS A 192 -13.55 -34.89 7.20
N PRO A 193 -13.54 -34.65 8.53
CA PRO A 193 -13.01 -33.43 9.11
C PRO A 193 -11.52 -33.26 8.75
N VAL A 194 -11.17 -32.08 8.19
CA VAL A 194 -9.81 -31.76 7.74
C VAL A 194 -9.13 -30.88 8.77
N ASP A 195 -7.91 -31.26 9.17
CA ASP A 195 -7.10 -30.46 10.08
C ASP A 195 -6.60 -29.18 9.39
N MET A 196 -6.77 -28.03 10.08
CA MET A 196 -6.37 -26.71 9.63
C MET A 196 -4.87 -26.62 9.27
N ASP A 197 -4.00 -27.39 9.93
CA ASP A 197 -2.55 -27.33 9.73
C ASP A 197 -2.04 -28.06 8.48
N THR A 198 -2.76 -29.08 8.04
CA THR A 198 -2.36 -29.97 6.93
C THR A 198 -3.15 -29.74 5.66
N MET A 199 -4.26 -28.99 5.75
CA MET A 199 -5.15 -28.74 4.62
C MET A 199 -4.50 -27.97 3.46
N PRO A 200 -4.98 -28.14 2.22
CA PRO A 200 -4.58 -27.31 1.10
C PRO A 200 -5.06 -25.86 1.27
N LEU A 201 -4.40 -24.92 0.56
CA LEU A 201 -4.81 -23.53 0.58
C LEU A 201 -6.23 -23.36 0.02
N ARG A 202 -7.09 -22.69 0.78
CA ARG A 202 -8.45 -22.31 0.40
C ARG A 202 -8.59 -20.80 0.29
N TRP A 203 -9.69 -20.33 -0.31
CA TRP A 203 -9.99 -18.91 -0.42
C TRP A 203 -9.94 -18.15 0.92
N GLY A 204 -10.39 -18.78 2.00
CA GLY A 204 -10.33 -18.20 3.35
C GLY A 204 -8.93 -17.75 3.75
N HIS A 205 -7.90 -18.52 3.42
CA HIS A 205 -6.51 -18.16 3.67
C HIS A 205 -6.11 -16.90 2.90
N PHE A 206 -6.46 -16.78 1.62
CA PHE A 206 -6.15 -15.59 0.82
C PHE A 206 -6.92 -14.36 1.31
N ARG A 207 -8.17 -14.53 1.75
CA ARG A 207 -8.94 -13.44 2.36
C ARG A 207 -8.25 -12.91 3.61
N VAL A 208 -7.77 -13.78 4.49
CA VAL A 208 -7.02 -13.38 5.70
C VAL A 208 -5.72 -12.71 5.31
N LEU A 209 -4.96 -13.29 4.38
CA LEU A 209 -3.71 -12.72 3.88
C LEU A 209 -3.91 -11.29 3.37
N ILE A 210 -4.85 -11.06 2.46
CA ILE A 210 -5.08 -9.74 1.85
C ILE A 210 -5.47 -8.71 2.91
N VAL A 211 -6.43 -9.04 3.79
CA VAL A 211 -6.92 -8.08 4.80
C VAL A 211 -5.86 -7.76 5.85
N ALA A 212 -5.08 -8.76 6.27
CA ALA A 212 -3.97 -8.55 7.18
C ALA A 212 -2.82 -7.77 6.52
N SER A 213 -2.56 -7.99 5.23
CA SER A 213 -1.49 -7.29 4.48
C SER A 213 -1.76 -5.79 4.28
N LEU A 214 -3.03 -5.33 4.40
CA LEU A 214 -3.36 -3.90 4.32
C LEU A 214 -2.64 -3.07 5.39
N GLY A 215 -2.31 -3.64 6.54
CA GLY A 215 -1.51 -2.98 7.57
C GLY A 215 -0.09 -2.67 7.09
N GLN A 216 0.56 -3.62 6.40
CA GLN A 216 1.90 -3.44 5.82
C GLN A 216 1.89 -2.37 4.72
N LEU A 217 0.88 -2.41 3.85
CA LEU A 217 0.66 -1.43 2.79
C LEU A 217 0.51 -0.02 3.37
N THR A 218 -0.37 0.16 4.37
CA THR A 218 -0.64 1.48 4.98
C THR A 218 0.59 2.02 5.72
N GLY A 219 1.36 1.15 6.37
CA GLY A 219 2.56 1.57 7.10
C GLY A 219 3.66 2.08 6.17
N ALA A 220 3.90 1.40 5.05
CA ALA A 220 4.87 1.86 4.06
C ALA A 220 4.38 3.11 3.33
N ALA A 221 3.08 3.21 3.04
CA ALA A 221 2.44 4.41 2.52
C ALA A 221 2.70 5.63 3.42
N LEU A 222 2.51 5.50 4.74
CA LEU A 222 2.80 6.57 5.70
C LEU A 222 4.28 6.95 5.70
N SER A 223 5.19 5.98 5.71
CA SER A 223 6.64 6.24 5.72
C SER A 223 7.09 7.03 4.48
N THR A 224 6.60 6.63 3.31
CA THR A 224 6.88 7.35 2.04
C THR A 224 6.28 8.75 2.06
N LEU A 225 5.07 8.90 2.61
CA LEU A 225 4.39 10.19 2.72
C LEU A 225 5.16 11.17 3.60
N VAL A 226 5.69 10.72 4.74
CA VAL A 226 6.52 11.55 5.64
C VAL A 226 7.73 12.11 4.89
N GLY A 227 8.37 11.28 4.06
CA GLY A 227 9.53 11.69 3.25
C GLY A 227 9.20 12.76 2.20
N ILE A 228 7.95 12.82 1.73
CA ILE A 228 7.49 13.83 0.77
C ILE A 228 7.02 15.11 1.48
N ILE A 229 6.32 14.96 2.62
CA ILE A 229 5.84 16.09 3.42
C ILE A 229 7.01 16.94 3.96
N LEU A 230 8.06 16.31 4.41
CA LEU A 230 9.18 16.99 5.07
C LEU A 230 9.84 18.08 4.19
N PRO A 231 10.25 17.83 2.94
CA PRO A 231 10.78 18.87 2.08
C PRO A 231 9.72 19.93 1.67
N MET A 232 8.43 19.59 1.60
CA MET A 232 7.37 20.59 1.38
C MET A 232 7.31 21.60 2.52
N ILE A 233 7.34 21.11 3.77
CA ILE A 233 7.34 21.98 4.95
C ILE A 233 8.57 22.88 4.96
N ARG A 234 9.75 22.38 4.57
CA ARG A 234 10.98 23.18 4.47
C ARG A 234 10.87 24.35 3.49
N ILE A 235 10.12 24.18 2.40
CA ILE A 235 9.91 25.24 1.39
C ILE A 235 8.99 26.35 1.94
N VAL A 236 8.03 26.00 2.81
CA VAL A 236 6.97 26.92 3.26
C VAL A 236 7.32 27.62 4.58
N HIS A 237 8.10 26.97 5.47
CA HIS A 237 8.41 27.51 6.80
C HIS A 237 9.59 28.48 6.76
N ASP A 238 9.32 29.68 7.25
CA ASP A 238 10.32 30.72 7.52
C ASP A 238 10.16 31.16 9.00
N PRO A 239 11.15 31.01 9.90
CA PRO A 239 12.50 30.49 9.66
C PRO A 239 12.53 28.97 9.40
N ALA A 240 13.55 28.53 8.65
CA ALA A 240 13.71 27.13 8.28
C ALA A 240 13.77 26.22 9.52
N LEU A 241 13.11 25.05 9.42
CA LEU A 241 13.12 24.04 10.48
C LEU A 241 14.55 23.59 10.79
N SER A 242 14.90 23.54 12.08
CA SER A 242 16.17 22.95 12.52
C SER A 242 16.25 21.46 12.16
N SER A 243 17.47 20.94 11.97
CA SER A 243 17.68 19.52 11.68
C SER A 243 17.09 18.59 12.73
N MET A 244 17.10 19.01 14.00
CA MET A 244 16.47 18.27 15.09
C MET A 244 14.95 18.23 14.94
N GLN A 245 14.30 19.33 14.58
CA GLN A 245 12.85 19.36 14.33
C GLN A 245 12.47 18.47 13.14
N GLN A 246 13.25 18.49 12.07
CA GLN A 246 13.07 17.60 10.93
C GLN A 246 13.19 16.12 11.35
N GLY A 247 14.18 15.79 12.16
CA GLY A 247 14.36 14.45 12.73
C GLY A 247 13.17 14.02 13.59
N ILE A 248 12.65 14.90 14.46
CA ILE A 248 11.49 14.63 15.31
C ILE A 248 10.25 14.36 14.45
N ILE A 249 9.96 15.20 13.45
CA ILE A 249 8.84 14.99 12.54
C ILE A 249 8.98 13.64 11.82
N ALA A 250 10.16 13.37 11.25
CA ALA A 250 10.41 12.14 10.51
C ALA A 250 10.29 10.89 11.38
N CYS A 251 10.78 10.93 12.63
CA CYS A 251 10.75 9.77 13.52
C CYS A 251 9.42 9.59 14.27
N ALA A 252 8.53 10.59 14.30
CA ALA A 252 7.27 10.53 15.05
C ALA A 252 6.41 9.31 14.68
N ALA A 253 6.22 9.06 13.39
CA ALA A 253 5.46 7.89 12.90
C ALA A 253 6.13 6.57 13.35
N LEU A 254 7.46 6.48 13.25
CA LEU A 254 8.19 5.28 13.60
C LEU A 254 8.23 5.04 15.12
N ALA A 255 8.33 6.10 15.92
CA ALA A 255 8.16 6.06 17.37
C ALA A 255 6.77 5.55 17.74
N GLY A 256 5.73 6.06 17.05
CA GLY A 256 4.37 5.56 17.17
C GLY A 256 4.25 4.07 16.83
N ILE A 257 4.82 3.62 15.71
CA ILE A 257 4.85 2.19 15.33
C ILE A 257 5.47 1.34 16.45
N THR A 258 6.57 1.80 17.02
CA THR A 258 7.26 1.09 18.10
C THR A 258 6.40 1.03 19.36
N ALA A 259 5.86 2.16 19.81
CA ALA A 259 4.98 2.24 20.98
C ALA A 259 3.68 1.42 20.77
N GLY A 260 3.05 1.55 19.62
CA GLY A 260 1.81 0.86 19.28
C GLY A 260 1.99 -0.67 19.21
N SER A 261 3.08 -1.16 18.65
CA SER A 261 3.35 -2.60 18.63
C SER A 261 3.53 -3.19 20.02
N LEU A 262 4.15 -2.47 20.94
CA LEU A 262 4.32 -2.91 22.33
C LEU A 262 3.01 -2.82 23.12
N LEU A 263 2.33 -1.67 23.08
CA LEU A 263 1.13 -1.41 23.87
C LEU A 263 -0.06 -2.25 23.39
N PHE A 264 -0.31 -2.27 22.10
CA PHE A 264 -1.46 -2.98 21.53
C PHE A 264 -1.20 -4.47 21.41
N GLY A 265 0.06 -4.89 21.26
CA GLY A 265 0.44 -6.31 21.39
C GLY A 265 0.10 -6.84 22.79
N ALA A 266 0.52 -6.15 23.86
CA ALA A 266 0.18 -6.53 25.23
C ALA A 266 -1.33 -6.44 25.52
N TRP A 267 -2.03 -5.50 24.91
CA TRP A 267 -3.47 -5.34 25.06
C TRP A 267 -4.26 -6.42 24.32
N SER A 268 -3.79 -6.88 23.16
CA SER A 268 -4.40 -7.96 22.39
C SER A 268 -4.45 -9.29 23.17
N ASP A 269 -3.40 -9.57 23.93
CA ASP A 269 -3.36 -10.75 24.81
C ASP A 269 -4.49 -10.76 25.84
N ARG A 270 -4.90 -9.58 26.32
CA ARG A 270 -5.92 -9.44 27.37
C ARG A 270 -7.35 -9.42 26.83
N ARG A 271 -7.64 -8.59 25.82
CA ARG A 271 -9.00 -8.33 25.28
C ARG A 271 -9.30 -9.04 23.97
N GLY A 272 -8.31 -9.69 23.36
CA GLY A 272 -8.44 -10.36 22.08
C GLY A 272 -8.14 -9.48 20.89
N TYR A 273 -7.94 -10.11 19.75
CA TYR A 273 -7.45 -9.43 18.54
C TYR A 273 -8.51 -8.58 17.85
N LEU A 274 -9.78 -9.04 17.85
CA LEU A 274 -10.83 -8.43 17.02
C LEU A 274 -11.12 -6.96 17.36
N PHE A 275 -11.10 -6.58 18.64
CA PHE A 275 -11.30 -5.20 19.05
C PHE A 275 -10.20 -4.29 18.48
N LEU A 276 -8.94 -4.67 18.73
CA LEU A 276 -7.79 -3.89 18.27
C LEU A 276 -7.65 -3.91 16.75
N PHE A 277 -8.03 -5.01 16.11
CA PHE A 277 -8.03 -5.16 14.65
C PHE A 277 -8.93 -4.11 13.96
N ARG A 278 -9.98 -3.65 14.65
CA ARG A 278 -10.88 -2.57 14.21
C ARG A 278 -10.46 -1.20 14.76
N PHE A 279 -9.94 -1.16 15.98
CA PHE A 279 -9.53 0.09 16.63
C PHE A 279 -8.32 0.73 15.94
N CYS A 280 -7.31 -0.06 15.56
CA CYS A 280 -6.10 0.45 14.91
C CYS A 280 -6.39 1.26 13.63
N PRO A 281 -7.14 0.77 12.64
CA PRO A 281 -7.48 1.58 11.46
C PRO A 281 -8.36 2.78 11.79
N ALA A 282 -9.23 2.70 12.79
CA ALA A 282 -10.00 3.86 13.23
C ALA A 282 -9.08 4.95 13.81
N LEU A 283 -8.08 4.57 14.63
CA LEU A 283 -7.08 5.49 15.16
C LEU A 283 -6.29 6.16 14.04
N ILE A 284 -5.85 5.39 13.02
CA ILE A 284 -5.15 5.93 11.85
C ILE A 284 -6.03 6.94 11.12
N LEU A 285 -7.32 6.61 10.90
CA LEU A 285 -8.26 7.48 10.22
C LEU A 285 -8.45 8.80 10.95
N PHE A 286 -8.75 8.78 12.25
CA PHE A 286 -8.96 9.99 13.04
C PHE A 286 -7.70 10.85 13.10
N ALA A 287 -6.52 10.26 13.30
CA ALA A 287 -5.26 10.98 13.35
C ALA A 287 -4.91 11.62 11.99
N SER A 288 -5.11 10.90 10.88
CA SER A 288 -4.83 11.42 9.54
C SER A 288 -5.78 12.55 9.14
N LEU A 289 -7.07 12.46 9.51
CA LEU A 289 -8.04 13.53 9.30
C LEU A 289 -7.70 14.77 10.14
N ALA A 290 -7.29 14.60 11.40
CA ALA A 290 -6.88 15.72 12.25
C ALA A 290 -5.71 16.50 11.63
N VAL A 291 -4.70 15.80 11.09
CA VAL A 291 -3.57 16.45 10.39
C VAL A 291 -4.04 17.14 9.11
N THR A 292 -4.95 16.51 8.35
CA THR A 292 -5.47 17.08 7.09
C THR A 292 -6.22 18.40 7.32
N LEU A 293 -6.87 18.56 8.46
CA LEU A 293 -7.68 19.74 8.79
C LEU A 293 -6.88 20.90 9.39
N THR A 294 -5.61 20.71 9.71
CA THR A 294 -4.78 21.72 10.40
C THR A 294 -3.47 21.97 9.66
N HIS A 295 -2.84 23.13 9.92
CA HIS A 295 -1.50 23.48 9.41
C HIS A 295 -0.46 23.55 10.53
N ASP A 296 -0.81 23.07 11.74
CA ASP A 296 0.06 23.14 12.89
C ASP A 296 1.05 21.95 12.95
N LEU A 297 2.33 22.24 13.14
CA LEU A 297 3.39 21.23 13.24
C LEU A 297 3.26 20.31 14.46
N ARG A 298 2.69 20.83 15.58
CA ARG A 298 2.47 19.99 16.76
C ARG A 298 1.41 18.93 16.47
N THR A 299 0.34 19.34 15.82
CA THR A 299 -0.72 18.41 15.37
C THR A 299 -0.17 17.40 14.37
N LEU A 300 0.74 17.80 13.48
CA LEU A 300 1.42 16.87 12.57
C LEU A 300 2.22 15.82 13.35
N ILE A 301 3.08 16.23 14.31
CA ILE A 301 3.92 15.31 15.09
C ILE A 301 3.04 14.32 15.87
N VAL A 302 2.04 14.81 16.59
CA VAL A 302 1.10 13.97 17.37
C VAL A 302 0.31 13.06 16.44
N GLY A 303 -0.19 13.59 15.33
CA GLY A 303 -0.93 12.81 14.33
C GLY A 303 -0.08 11.70 13.69
N LEU A 304 1.16 11.99 13.30
CA LEU A 304 2.09 10.99 12.79
C LEU A 304 2.38 9.90 13.83
N PHE A 305 2.56 10.28 15.10
CA PHE A 305 2.75 9.33 16.20
C PHE A 305 1.51 8.42 16.38
N LEU A 306 0.30 8.99 16.39
CA LEU A 306 -0.94 8.21 16.54
C LEU A 306 -1.23 7.32 15.32
N MET A 307 -1.00 7.82 14.10
CA MET A 307 -1.06 6.99 12.88
C MET A 307 -0.08 5.83 12.98
N GLY A 308 1.16 6.14 13.38
CA GLY A 308 2.19 5.14 13.62
C GLY A 308 1.77 4.11 14.67
N ALA A 309 1.18 4.53 15.79
CA ALA A 309 0.72 3.63 16.84
C ALA A 309 -0.36 2.65 16.32
N GLY A 310 -1.33 3.14 15.54
CA GLY A 310 -2.31 2.29 14.88
C GLY A 310 -1.69 1.27 13.94
N ILE A 311 -0.68 1.68 13.15
CA ILE A 311 0.06 0.78 12.23
C ILE A 311 0.86 -0.26 13.02
N GLY A 312 1.55 0.15 14.09
CA GLY A 312 2.34 -0.75 14.93
C GLY A 312 1.50 -1.84 15.58
N GLY A 313 0.33 -1.48 16.11
CA GLY A 313 -0.65 -2.46 16.59
C GLY A 313 -1.15 -3.38 15.48
N GLY A 314 -1.40 -2.83 14.29
CA GLY A 314 -1.74 -3.61 13.11
C GLY A 314 -0.68 -4.66 12.76
N TYR A 315 0.60 -4.30 12.76
CA TYR A 315 1.69 -5.21 12.38
C TYR A 315 1.77 -6.48 13.23
N THR A 316 1.54 -6.36 14.54
CA THR A 316 1.51 -7.53 15.44
C THR A 316 0.30 -8.41 15.17
N LEU A 317 -0.89 -7.81 15.12
CA LEU A 317 -2.15 -8.52 14.90
C LEU A 317 -2.22 -9.20 13.52
N ASP A 318 -1.74 -8.52 12.48
CA ASP A 318 -1.76 -9.02 11.10
C ASP A 318 -0.89 -10.27 10.97
N SER A 319 0.31 -10.26 11.57
CA SER A 319 1.22 -11.40 11.59
C SER A 319 0.63 -12.58 12.37
N ASP A 320 -0.04 -12.31 13.48
CA ASP A 320 -0.66 -13.35 14.32
C ASP A 320 -1.83 -14.00 13.59
N TYR A 321 -2.75 -13.23 12.99
CA TYR A 321 -3.83 -13.81 12.20
C TYR A 321 -3.32 -14.68 11.04
N ILE A 322 -2.29 -14.23 10.31
CA ILE A 322 -1.71 -15.02 9.23
C ILE A 322 -1.09 -16.31 9.79
N SER A 323 -0.28 -16.21 10.86
CA SER A 323 0.43 -17.34 11.41
C SER A 323 -0.50 -18.39 12.05
N GLU A 324 -1.65 -17.99 12.60
CA GLU A 324 -2.63 -18.88 13.20
C GLU A 324 -3.48 -19.62 12.16
N ILE A 325 -3.90 -18.92 11.09
CA ILE A 325 -4.87 -19.47 10.13
C ILE A 325 -4.18 -20.22 8.97
N MET A 326 -2.93 -19.90 8.67
CA MET A 326 -2.22 -20.53 7.55
C MET A 326 -1.75 -21.96 7.88
N PRO A 327 -1.87 -22.92 6.94
CA PRO A 327 -1.33 -24.26 7.08
C PRO A 327 0.19 -24.20 7.34
N ARG A 328 0.70 -25.15 8.12
CA ARG A 328 2.10 -25.17 8.59
C ARG A 328 3.12 -24.99 7.47
N ARG A 329 2.89 -25.62 6.31
CA ARG A 329 3.78 -25.57 5.13
C ARG A 329 3.90 -24.15 4.55
N TRP A 330 2.81 -23.37 4.57
CA TRP A 330 2.71 -22.09 3.90
C TRP A 330 2.93 -20.88 4.81
N ARG A 331 2.95 -21.09 6.11
CA ARG A 331 2.95 -20.00 7.12
C ARG A 331 4.03 -18.95 6.89
N LEU A 332 5.30 -19.38 6.76
CA LEU A 332 6.42 -18.44 6.54
C LEU A 332 6.32 -17.71 5.20
N THR A 333 5.95 -18.42 4.14
CA THR A 333 5.78 -17.85 2.81
C THR A 333 4.67 -16.80 2.79
N MET A 334 3.53 -17.08 3.44
CA MET A 334 2.40 -16.14 3.49
C MET A 334 2.71 -14.89 4.31
N VAL A 335 3.47 -15.02 5.39
CA VAL A 335 3.97 -13.86 6.14
C VAL A 335 4.94 -13.03 5.28
N GLY A 336 5.82 -13.68 4.51
CA GLY A 336 6.69 -13.00 3.55
C GLY A 336 5.91 -12.28 2.43
N ILE A 337 4.87 -12.91 1.89
CA ILE A 337 3.97 -12.28 0.91
C ILE A 337 3.24 -11.08 1.55
N ALA A 338 2.74 -11.21 2.78
CA ALA A 338 2.11 -10.07 3.47
C ALA A 338 3.09 -8.89 3.60
N LYS A 339 4.35 -9.17 3.90
CA LYS A 339 5.40 -8.16 3.99
C LYS A 339 5.64 -7.43 2.67
N SER A 340 5.55 -8.12 1.52
CA SER A 340 5.73 -7.51 0.20
C SER A 340 4.65 -6.46 -0.16
N PHE A 341 3.52 -6.45 0.54
CA PHE A 341 2.51 -5.39 0.40
C PHE A 341 3.03 -4.01 0.84
N SER A 342 4.11 -3.95 1.61
CA SER A 342 4.80 -2.69 1.89
C SER A 342 5.32 -2.02 0.60
N ALA A 343 5.84 -2.79 -0.34
CA ALA A 343 6.25 -2.26 -1.65
C ALA A 343 5.08 -1.58 -2.38
N LEU A 344 3.91 -2.23 -2.38
CA LEU A 344 2.72 -1.66 -3.02
C LEU A 344 2.29 -0.34 -2.36
N GLY A 345 2.42 -0.23 -1.03
CA GLY A 345 2.11 1.01 -0.29
C GLY A 345 3.03 2.17 -0.68
N SER A 346 4.35 1.93 -0.74
CA SER A 346 5.34 2.94 -1.14
C SER A 346 5.15 3.37 -2.60
N ILE A 347 4.97 2.41 -3.52
CA ILE A 347 4.76 2.67 -4.95
C ILE A 347 3.46 3.48 -5.15
N LEU A 348 2.37 3.06 -4.51
CA LEU A 348 1.06 3.71 -4.63
C LEU A 348 1.13 5.17 -4.21
N VAL A 349 1.66 5.45 -3.00
CA VAL A 349 1.69 6.82 -2.47
C VAL A 349 2.69 7.69 -3.23
N ALA A 350 3.89 7.20 -3.53
CA ALA A 350 4.85 7.96 -4.33
C ALA A 350 4.27 8.29 -5.71
N GLY A 351 3.66 7.31 -6.39
CA GLY A 351 3.01 7.53 -7.68
C GLY A 351 1.87 8.54 -7.62
N LEU A 352 0.98 8.46 -6.62
CA LEU A 352 -0.11 9.42 -6.43
C LEU A 352 0.42 10.83 -6.15
N CYS A 353 1.46 10.95 -5.32
CA CYS A 353 2.06 12.26 -5.01
C CYS A 353 2.68 12.91 -6.25
N VAL A 354 3.26 12.15 -7.19
CA VAL A 354 3.75 12.71 -8.47
C VAL A 354 2.66 13.48 -9.20
N PHE A 355 1.42 12.97 -9.21
CA PHE A 355 0.31 13.64 -9.88
C PHE A 355 -0.25 14.80 -9.04
N LEU A 356 -0.45 14.59 -7.75
CA LEU A 356 -1.04 15.62 -6.88
C LEU A 356 -0.15 16.86 -6.75
N LEU A 357 1.16 16.69 -6.62
CA LEU A 357 2.10 17.80 -6.44
C LEU A 357 2.22 18.69 -7.66
N ARG A 358 1.87 18.22 -8.87
CA ARG A 358 1.88 19.05 -10.07
C ARG A 358 0.81 20.16 -10.06
N ASP A 359 -0.30 19.89 -9.37
CA ASP A 359 -1.44 20.80 -9.28
C ASP A 359 -1.54 21.52 -7.92
N TRP A 360 -0.75 21.08 -6.93
CA TRP A 360 -0.75 21.60 -5.58
C TRP A 360 0.44 22.52 -5.31
N SER A 361 0.29 23.43 -4.36
CA SER A 361 1.40 24.24 -3.83
C SER A 361 2.05 23.56 -2.62
N PRO A 362 3.30 23.92 -2.26
CA PRO A 362 3.96 23.39 -1.07
C PRO A 362 3.19 23.61 0.23
N SER A 363 2.39 24.68 0.32
CA SER A 363 1.54 24.99 1.48
C SER A 363 0.44 23.95 1.73
N MET A 364 0.10 23.12 0.73
CA MET A 364 -0.92 22.08 0.85
C MET A 364 -0.40 20.75 1.41
N TRP A 365 0.79 20.73 2.04
CA TRP A 365 1.39 19.54 2.63
C TRP A 365 0.46 18.80 3.62
N ASN A 366 -0.38 19.55 4.35
CA ASN A 366 -1.33 19.00 5.31
C ASN A 366 -2.47 18.19 4.66
N ARG A 367 -2.70 18.32 3.35
CA ARG A 367 -3.72 17.55 2.62
C ARG A 367 -3.24 16.15 2.21
N LEU A 368 -1.95 15.92 2.15
CA LEU A 368 -1.38 14.63 1.76
C LEU A 368 -1.80 13.46 2.66
N PRO A 369 -1.96 13.60 4.00
CA PRO A 369 -2.43 12.52 4.87
C PRO A 369 -3.82 11.96 4.51
N ILE A 370 -4.61 12.65 3.68
CA ILE A 370 -5.89 12.12 3.17
C ILE A 370 -5.71 10.78 2.43
N LEU A 371 -4.54 10.56 1.81
CA LEU A 371 -4.22 9.29 1.17
C LEU A 371 -4.18 8.14 2.18
N VAL A 372 -3.62 8.40 3.37
CA VAL A 372 -3.61 7.44 4.48
C VAL A 372 -5.02 7.27 5.06
N SER A 373 -5.82 8.34 5.10
CA SER A 373 -7.24 8.26 5.53
C SER A 373 -8.03 7.31 4.63
N ILE A 374 -7.86 7.39 3.32
CA ILE A 374 -8.52 6.49 2.35
C ILE A 374 -8.13 5.04 2.62
N LEU A 375 -6.84 4.75 2.79
CA LEU A 375 -6.36 3.42 3.11
C LEU A 375 -6.90 2.90 4.45
N ALA A 376 -6.98 3.77 5.47
CA ALA A 376 -7.53 3.43 6.77
C ALA A 376 -9.02 3.09 6.70
N VAL A 377 -9.81 3.83 5.90
CA VAL A 377 -11.22 3.51 5.64
C VAL A 377 -11.36 2.14 4.98
N VAL A 378 -10.59 1.87 3.92
CA VAL A 378 -10.59 0.56 3.23
C VAL A 378 -10.25 -0.55 4.22
N MET A 379 -9.19 -0.36 5.01
CA MET A 379 -8.76 -1.33 6.02
C MET A 379 -9.85 -1.55 7.08
N LEU A 380 -10.48 -0.50 7.58
CA LEU A 380 -11.55 -0.58 8.57
C LEU A 380 -12.76 -1.35 8.01
N LEU A 381 -13.20 -1.02 6.80
CA LEU A 381 -14.31 -1.71 6.14
C LEU A 381 -14.02 -3.19 5.90
N CYS A 382 -12.82 -3.54 5.44
CA CYS A 382 -12.42 -4.93 5.25
C CYS A 382 -12.38 -5.72 6.57
N ARG A 383 -11.99 -5.06 7.68
CA ARG A 383 -11.87 -5.67 9.01
C ARG A 383 -13.18 -5.77 9.78
N THR A 384 -14.25 -5.10 9.36
CA THR A 384 -15.58 -5.21 10.02
C THR A 384 -16.14 -6.62 10.00
N ARG A 385 -15.88 -7.38 8.94
CA ARG A 385 -16.36 -8.75 8.72
C ARG A 385 -15.31 -9.81 9.07
N PHE A 386 -14.56 -9.60 10.16
CA PHE A 386 -13.61 -10.58 10.66
C PHE A 386 -14.10 -11.20 11.96
N ALA A 387 -13.76 -12.48 12.20
CA ALA A 387 -14.01 -13.17 13.44
C ALA A 387 -12.81 -13.04 14.40
N GLN A 388 -13.00 -13.38 15.66
CA GLN A 388 -11.92 -13.45 16.65
C GLN A 388 -10.91 -14.52 16.27
N SER A 389 -9.64 -14.35 16.69
CA SER A 389 -8.58 -15.31 16.49
C SER A 389 -8.93 -16.68 17.08
N PRO A 390 -8.86 -17.77 16.30
CA PRO A 390 -9.09 -19.12 16.82
C PRO A 390 -8.10 -19.50 17.91
N GLY A 391 -6.82 -19.16 17.77
CA GLY A 391 -5.76 -19.44 18.73
C GLY A 391 -5.98 -18.75 20.07
N TRP A 392 -6.39 -17.47 20.04
CA TRP A 392 -6.71 -16.73 21.26
C TRP A 392 -7.92 -17.31 22.00
N LEU A 393 -8.94 -17.77 21.27
CA LEU A 393 -10.12 -18.42 21.86
C LEU A 393 -9.74 -19.78 22.47
N ALA A 394 -8.97 -20.59 21.76
CA ALA A 394 -8.50 -21.91 22.22
C ALA A 394 -7.64 -21.79 23.48
N ALA A 395 -6.71 -20.83 23.53
CA ALA A 395 -5.85 -20.57 24.69
C ALA A 395 -6.62 -20.21 25.97
N ARG A 396 -7.90 -19.85 25.85
CA ARG A 396 -8.81 -19.53 26.98
C ARG A 396 -9.83 -20.62 27.27
N GLY A 397 -9.68 -21.79 26.68
CA GLY A 397 -10.60 -22.90 26.87
C GLY A 397 -11.94 -22.75 26.12
N ARG A 398 -12.09 -21.72 25.27
CA ARG A 398 -13.29 -21.47 24.45
C ARG A 398 -13.23 -22.22 23.13
N THR A 399 -13.09 -23.56 23.22
CA THR A 399 -12.86 -24.43 22.06
C THR A 399 -14.02 -24.40 21.06
N ALA A 400 -15.27 -24.39 21.53
CA ALA A 400 -16.44 -24.31 20.66
C ALA A 400 -16.50 -23.01 19.84
N ASP A 401 -16.08 -21.88 20.44
CA ASP A 401 -16.02 -20.60 19.72
C ASP A 401 -14.81 -20.54 18.78
N ALA A 402 -13.70 -21.18 19.15
CA ALA A 402 -12.53 -21.33 18.29
C ALA A 402 -12.87 -22.13 17.02
N GLU A 403 -13.59 -23.25 17.16
CA GLU A 403 -14.08 -24.01 16.01
C GLU A 403 -15.03 -23.21 15.13
N LYS A 404 -15.96 -22.45 15.70
CA LYS A 404 -16.83 -21.53 14.93
C LYS A 404 -16.00 -20.52 14.14
N ALA A 405 -14.95 -19.97 14.73
CA ALA A 405 -14.07 -19.04 14.06
C ALA A 405 -13.28 -19.70 12.92
N VAL A 406 -12.75 -20.92 13.11
CA VAL A 406 -12.08 -21.70 12.06
C VAL A 406 -13.04 -21.97 10.90
N ARG A 407 -14.25 -22.46 11.20
CA ARG A 407 -15.28 -22.72 10.19
C ARG A 407 -15.69 -21.46 9.44
N TYR A 408 -15.73 -20.31 10.12
CA TYR A 408 -16.01 -19.02 9.48
C TYR A 408 -14.94 -18.61 8.45
N PHE A 409 -13.66 -18.88 8.76
CA PHE A 409 -12.56 -18.53 7.85
C PHE A 409 -12.36 -19.58 6.76
N LEU A 410 -12.40 -20.86 7.08
CA LEU A 410 -11.88 -21.93 6.22
C LEU A 410 -12.96 -22.87 5.66
N GLY A 411 -14.15 -22.89 6.26
CA GLY A 411 -15.27 -23.73 5.82
C GLY A 411 -15.77 -24.68 6.92
N PRO A 412 -16.98 -25.26 6.74
CA PRO A 412 -17.67 -26.03 7.77
C PRO A 412 -17.01 -27.39 8.10
N ASP A 413 -16.22 -27.92 7.19
CA ASP A 413 -15.53 -29.21 7.25
C ASP A 413 -14.16 -29.14 7.96
N VAL A 414 -13.72 -27.94 8.43
CA VAL A 414 -12.40 -27.75 9.03
C VAL A 414 -12.50 -27.80 10.54
N VAL A 415 -11.58 -28.56 11.16
CA VAL A 415 -11.44 -28.67 12.61
C VAL A 415 -10.17 -28.00 13.10
N LEU A 416 -10.15 -27.65 14.40
CA LEU A 416 -9.10 -26.85 15.03
C LEU A 416 -7.71 -27.50 15.03
N GLY A 417 -7.63 -28.84 14.95
CA GLY A 417 -6.37 -29.59 15.00
C GLY A 417 -5.56 -29.34 16.30
N ASP A 418 -4.23 -29.39 16.18
CA ASP A 418 -3.29 -29.24 17.31
C ASP A 418 -3.12 -27.78 17.81
N LEU A 419 -3.89 -26.82 17.33
CA LEU A 419 -3.75 -25.41 17.73
C LEU A 419 -3.95 -25.22 19.25
N ALA A 420 -4.85 -26.00 19.84
CA ALA A 420 -5.12 -25.95 21.27
C ALA A 420 -3.90 -26.33 22.13
N THR A 421 -3.09 -27.27 21.67
CA THR A 421 -1.89 -27.74 22.39
C THR A 421 -0.70 -26.79 22.25
N ARG A 422 -0.63 -26.03 21.15
CA ARG A 422 0.47 -25.09 20.87
C ARG A 422 0.42 -23.81 21.69
N THR A 423 -0.77 -23.36 22.06
CA THR A 423 -0.99 -22.12 22.83
C THR A 423 -0.77 -22.30 24.33
N SER A 424 -0.66 -23.54 24.81
CA SER A 424 -0.59 -23.90 26.24
C SER A 424 0.83 -24.03 26.80
N GLY A 425 1.87 -23.68 26.03
CA GLY A 425 3.27 -23.76 26.49
C GLY A 425 3.58 -22.76 27.61
N PRO A 426 4.34 -23.13 28.65
CA PRO A 426 4.73 -22.23 29.73
C PRO A 426 5.56 -21.07 29.16
N LYS A 427 5.16 -19.80 29.43
CA LYS A 427 5.95 -18.62 29.11
C LYS A 427 7.25 -18.69 29.91
N THR A 428 8.36 -18.93 29.25
CA THR A 428 9.70 -18.95 29.89
C THR A 428 10.07 -17.54 30.35
N PRO A 429 10.65 -17.39 31.56
CA PRO A 429 11.12 -16.08 32.04
C PRO A 429 12.17 -15.50 31.08
N SER A 430 11.99 -14.25 30.65
CA SER A 430 12.90 -13.52 29.75
C SER A 430 14.37 -13.48 30.21
N ALA A 431 14.61 -13.68 31.50
CA ALA A 431 15.96 -13.76 32.08
C ALA A 431 16.83 -14.90 31.51
N ARG A 432 16.24 -16.00 31.01
CA ARG A 432 17.01 -17.10 30.38
C ARG A 432 17.62 -16.68 29.02
N LEU A 433 17.00 -15.73 28.33
CA LEU A 433 17.48 -15.29 27.03
C LEU A 433 18.84 -14.58 27.11
N PHE A 434 19.10 -13.84 28.20
CA PHE A 434 20.33 -13.07 28.41
C PHE A 434 21.50 -13.91 28.97
N ARG A 435 21.36 -15.22 29.11
CA ARG A 435 22.50 -16.10 29.48
C ARG A 435 23.56 -16.11 28.38
N ARG A 436 24.84 -16.23 28.77
CA ARG A 436 26.02 -16.16 27.87
C ARG A 436 25.93 -16.97 26.58
N GLY A 437 25.25 -18.16 26.60
CA GLY A 437 25.05 -19.00 25.41
C GLY A 437 24.07 -18.41 24.37
N ASN A 438 23.12 -17.57 24.80
CA ASN A 438 22.10 -16.97 23.93
C ASN A 438 22.50 -15.57 23.44
N PHE A 439 23.50 -14.92 24.06
CA PHE A 439 23.94 -13.57 23.66
C PHE A 439 24.34 -13.48 22.18
N ARG A 440 25.06 -14.49 21.66
CA ARG A 440 25.43 -14.55 20.24
C ARG A 440 24.20 -14.63 19.31
N LYS A 441 23.13 -15.29 19.76
CA LYS A 441 21.86 -15.35 19.02
C LYS A 441 21.15 -14.00 19.02
N ILE A 442 21.19 -13.29 20.16
CA ILE A 442 20.63 -11.92 20.27
C ILE A 442 21.38 -10.97 19.33
N VAL A 443 22.71 -11.02 19.32
CA VAL A 443 23.52 -10.19 18.42
C VAL A 443 23.24 -10.55 16.96
N LEU A 444 23.17 -11.83 16.60
CA LEU A 444 22.90 -12.26 15.23
C LEU A 444 21.49 -11.87 14.74
N SER A 445 20.49 -11.89 15.61
CA SER A 445 19.12 -11.52 15.22
C SER A 445 18.84 -10.03 15.32
N GLY A 446 19.43 -9.36 16.31
CA GLY A 446 19.12 -7.95 16.62
C GLY A 446 19.96 -6.94 15.85
N LEU A 447 21.28 -7.11 15.81
CA LEU A 447 22.17 -6.11 15.19
C LEU A 447 22.00 -6.03 13.66
N PRO A 448 21.95 -7.13 12.90
CA PRO A 448 21.62 -7.05 11.48
C PRO A 448 20.22 -6.44 11.23
N TRP A 449 19.25 -6.70 12.11
CA TRP A 449 17.93 -6.08 11.97
C TRP A 449 17.97 -4.57 12.24
N ALA A 450 18.80 -4.11 13.19
CA ALA A 450 19.02 -2.68 13.41
C ALA A 450 19.69 -2.00 12.20
N CYS A 451 20.68 -2.66 11.59
CA CYS A 451 21.36 -2.17 10.38
C CYS A 451 20.40 -2.12 9.17
N GLU A 452 19.55 -3.14 9.02
CA GLU A 452 18.50 -3.20 8.01
C GLU A 452 17.47 -2.09 8.23
N GLY A 453 16.99 -1.92 9.47
CA GLY A 453 16.05 -0.87 9.85
C GLY A 453 16.56 0.53 9.54
N ALA A 454 17.86 0.77 9.76
CA ALA A 454 18.52 2.01 9.37
C ALA A 454 18.52 2.22 7.86
N GLY A 455 18.69 1.16 7.06
CA GLY A 455 18.60 1.21 5.60
C GLY A 455 17.19 1.52 5.12
N VAL A 456 16.21 0.67 5.52
CA VAL A 456 14.81 0.76 5.08
C VAL A 456 14.17 2.10 5.45
N TYR A 457 14.29 2.52 6.70
CA TYR A 457 13.62 3.73 7.17
C TYR A 457 14.50 4.98 7.02
N GLY A 458 15.82 4.85 7.18
CA GLY A 458 16.75 5.97 7.01
C GLY A 458 16.81 6.43 5.56
N ILE A 459 17.20 5.56 4.63
CA ILE A 459 17.23 5.91 3.21
C ILE A 459 15.81 6.06 2.67
N GLY A 460 14.90 5.12 2.96
CA GLY A 460 13.56 5.10 2.38
C GLY A 460 12.71 6.33 2.70
N ILE A 461 12.71 6.83 3.94
CA ILE A 461 12.00 8.06 4.31
C ILE A 461 12.68 9.29 3.70
N PHE A 462 14.00 9.37 3.77
CA PHE A 462 14.74 10.52 3.28
C PHE A 462 15.12 10.45 1.80
N LEU A 463 14.63 9.47 1.04
CA LEU A 463 14.95 9.29 -0.37
C LEU A 463 14.70 10.56 -1.21
N PRO A 464 13.52 11.25 -1.11
CA PRO A 464 13.33 12.51 -1.84
C PRO A 464 14.32 13.59 -1.42
N VAL A 465 14.65 13.67 -0.12
CA VAL A 465 15.60 14.67 0.43
C VAL A 465 17.03 14.36 -0.03
N LEU A 466 17.42 13.10 -0.05
CA LEU A 466 18.73 12.67 -0.54
C LEU A 466 18.90 12.93 -2.04
N ILE A 467 17.86 12.68 -2.84
CA ILE A 467 17.85 13.01 -4.28
C ILE A 467 18.05 14.52 -4.48
N LEU A 468 17.37 15.36 -3.68
CA LEU A 468 17.54 16.81 -3.72
C LEU A 468 18.95 17.25 -3.32
N SER A 469 19.51 16.67 -2.24
CA SER A 469 20.84 17.06 -1.73
C SER A 469 21.98 16.57 -2.62
N LEU A 470 21.79 15.50 -3.39
CA LEU A 470 22.72 15.05 -4.42
C LEU A 470 22.60 15.84 -5.73
N GLY A 471 21.72 16.86 -5.80
CA GLY A 471 21.52 17.64 -7.01
C GLY A 471 20.94 16.85 -8.20
N LEU A 472 20.37 15.67 -7.94
CA LEU A 472 19.85 14.80 -8.99
C LEU A 472 18.49 15.35 -9.48
N GLY A 473 18.47 15.95 -10.65
CA GLY A 473 17.15 16.17 -11.27
C GLY A 473 16.82 17.53 -11.85
N ALA A 474 17.56 18.58 -11.65
CA ALA A 474 17.61 19.78 -12.51
C ALA A 474 18.51 20.85 -11.90
N HIS A 475 19.37 21.41 -12.72
CA HIS A 475 20.11 22.63 -12.41
C HIS A 475 19.25 23.90 -12.65
N THR A 476 18.06 23.74 -13.23
CA THR A 476 17.15 24.84 -13.63
C THR A 476 15.75 24.59 -13.07
N GLY A 477 15.21 25.56 -12.35
CA GLY A 477 13.86 25.56 -11.79
C GLY A 477 13.81 26.04 -10.33
N ASP A 478 12.61 26.41 -9.89
CA ASP A 478 12.37 26.78 -8.50
C ASP A 478 12.48 25.58 -7.55
N ALA A 479 12.50 25.84 -6.24
CA ALA A 479 12.63 24.80 -5.21
C ALA A 479 11.52 23.74 -5.30
N TYR A 480 10.33 24.16 -5.72
CA TYR A 480 9.20 23.26 -5.82
C TYR A 480 9.28 22.34 -7.05
N ALA A 481 9.72 22.84 -8.19
CA ALA A 481 9.94 22.00 -9.37
C ALA A 481 11.00 20.92 -9.12
N ARG A 482 12.08 21.27 -8.39
CA ARG A 482 13.10 20.28 -7.95
C ARG A 482 12.51 19.23 -7.01
N LEU A 483 11.61 19.63 -6.08
CA LEU A 483 10.91 18.68 -5.22
C LEU A 483 10.05 17.71 -6.03
N ILE A 484 9.23 18.18 -6.96
CA ILE A 484 8.41 17.31 -7.83
C ILE A 484 9.30 16.29 -8.54
N ARG A 485 10.43 16.73 -9.08
CA ARG A 485 11.38 15.85 -9.76
C ARG A 485 11.98 14.80 -8.83
N SER A 486 12.28 15.17 -7.59
CA SER A 486 12.78 14.21 -6.59
C SER A 486 11.74 13.15 -6.23
N VAL A 487 10.45 13.53 -6.15
CA VAL A 487 9.35 12.58 -5.92
C VAL A 487 9.12 11.67 -7.13
N GLU A 488 9.26 12.17 -8.36
CA GLU A 488 9.24 11.34 -9.58
C GLU A 488 10.33 10.27 -9.55
N LEU A 489 11.56 10.65 -9.25
CA LEU A 489 12.67 9.70 -9.13
C LEU A 489 12.46 8.72 -7.97
N THR A 490 11.94 9.18 -6.84
CA THR A 490 11.56 8.32 -5.72
C THR A 490 10.52 7.28 -6.14
N ALA A 491 9.50 7.67 -6.90
CA ALA A 491 8.49 6.74 -7.41
C ALA A 491 9.10 5.68 -8.33
N VAL A 492 10.02 6.07 -9.21
CA VAL A 492 10.74 5.14 -10.10
C VAL A 492 11.61 4.15 -9.29
N ILE A 493 12.38 4.64 -8.31
CA ILE A 493 13.23 3.81 -7.46
C ILE A 493 12.39 2.81 -6.65
N ASN A 494 11.28 3.26 -6.06
CA ASN A 494 10.39 2.40 -5.28
C ASN A 494 9.77 1.26 -6.11
N LEU A 495 9.66 1.37 -7.44
CA LEU A 495 9.21 0.26 -8.29
C LEU A 495 10.08 -1.00 -8.12
N PHE A 496 11.36 -0.84 -7.79
CA PHE A 496 12.30 -1.96 -7.64
C PHE A 496 12.22 -2.67 -6.28
N ILE A 497 11.48 -2.12 -5.31
CA ILE A 497 11.18 -2.79 -4.02
C ILE A 497 10.43 -4.11 -4.29
N LEU A 498 9.42 -4.09 -5.17
CA LEU A 498 8.60 -5.27 -5.45
C LEU A 498 9.39 -6.40 -6.14
N PRO A 499 10.15 -6.18 -7.22
CA PRO A 499 11.08 -7.17 -7.76
C PRO A 499 12.07 -7.71 -6.72
N GLY A 500 12.55 -6.87 -5.79
CA GLY A 500 13.40 -7.29 -4.68
C GLY A 500 12.72 -8.34 -3.81
N PHE A 501 11.49 -8.08 -3.35
CA PHE A 501 10.72 -9.08 -2.59
C PHE A 501 10.46 -10.36 -3.37
N VAL A 502 10.08 -10.26 -4.65
CA VAL A 502 9.87 -11.43 -5.51
C VAL A 502 11.14 -12.27 -5.61
N LEU A 503 12.28 -11.63 -5.88
CA LEU A 503 13.58 -12.29 -5.91
C LEU A 503 13.92 -12.96 -4.58
N GLY A 504 13.71 -12.25 -3.45
CA GLY A 504 13.92 -12.79 -2.11
C GLY A 504 13.07 -14.02 -1.83
N LEU A 505 11.77 -13.99 -2.14
CA LEU A 505 10.86 -15.13 -1.97
C LEU A 505 11.26 -16.34 -2.84
N LEU A 506 11.70 -16.12 -4.07
CA LEU A 506 12.19 -17.18 -4.97
C LEU A 506 13.49 -17.80 -4.44
N LEU A 507 14.37 -17.01 -3.84
CA LEU A 507 15.64 -17.46 -3.30
C LEU A 507 15.51 -18.08 -1.91
N LEU A 508 14.48 -17.74 -1.14
CA LEU A 508 14.27 -18.20 0.23
C LEU A 508 14.21 -19.73 0.37
N GLY A 509 13.64 -20.40 -0.64
CA GLY A 509 13.59 -21.88 -0.70
C GLY A 509 14.85 -22.55 -1.25
N ARG A 510 15.74 -21.79 -1.91
CA ARG A 510 16.88 -22.33 -2.65
C ARG A 510 18.23 -22.01 -2.02
N VAL A 511 18.34 -20.87 -1.35
CA VAL A 511 19.59 -20.34 -0.78
C VAL A 511 19.50 -20.36 0.76
N CYS A 512 20.61 -20.71 1.41
CA CYS A 512 20.74 -20.61 2.86
C CYS A 512 20.48 -19.16 3.33
N HIS A 513 19.58 -18.98 4.30
CA HIS A 513 19.14 -17.67 4.79
C HIS A 513 20.31 -16.76 5.23
N VAL A 514 21.32 -17.33 5.91
CA VAL A 514 22.52 -16.59 6.34
C VAL A 514 23.30 -16.07 5.10
N ARG A 515 23.44 -16.87 4.05
CA ARG A 515 24.08 -16.42 2.82
C ARG A 515 23.27 -15.34 2.11
N LEU A 516 21.96 -15.57 1.98
CA LEU A 516 21.05 -14.61 1.33
C LEU A 516 21.11 -13.24 2.01
N GLN A 517 21.07 -13.21 3.34
CA GLN A 517 21.17 -11.98 4.13
C GLN A 517 22.55 -11.32 4.00
N SER A 518 23.63 -12.08 4.11
CA SER A 518 24.99 -11.54 4.00
C SER A 518 25.26 -10.94 2.62
N TRP A 519 24.92 -11.65 1.54
CA TRP A 519 25.05 -11.13 0.18
C TRP A 519 24.13 -9.94 -0.08
N GLY A 520 22.90 -9.96 0.47
CA GLY A 520 21.99 -8.82 0.39
C GLY A 520 22.61 -7.56 0.98
N PHE A 521 23.18 -7.64 2.17
CA PHE A 521 23.88 -6.51 2.80
C PHE A 521 25.09 -6.01 1.98
N LEU A 522 25.90 -6.93 1.44
CA LEU A 522 27.06 -6.55 0.62
C LEU A 522 26.64 -5.85 -0.68
N LEU A 523 25.58 -6.33 -1.32
CA LEU A 523 25.06 -5.71 -2.54
C LEU A 523 24.37 -4.36 -2.24
N CYS A 524 23.75 -4.21 -1.07
CA CYS A 524 23.29 -2.90 -0.59
C CYS A 524 24.45 -1.92 -0.42
N ALA A 525 25.55 -2.36 0.22
CA ALA A 525 26.74 -1.55 0.36
C ALA A 525 27.36 -1.19 -1.00
N ALA A 526 27.36 -2.12 -1.96
CA ALA A 526 27.82 -1.85 -3.33
C ALA A 526 26.94 -0.80 -4.04
N GLY A 527 25.60 -0.86 -3.89
CA GLY A 527 24.69 0.16 -4.41
C GLY A 527 24.96 1.55 -3.84
N LEU A 528 25.18 1.64 -2.50
CA LEU A 528 25.57 2.90 -1.85
C LEU A 528 26.97 3.37 -2.28
N GLY A 529 27.88 2.44 -2.56
CA GLY A 529 29.20 2.74 -3.14
C GLY A 529 29.07 3.37 -4.54
N VAL A 530 28.18 2.85 -5.39
CA VAL A 530 27.90 3.46 -6.70
C VAL A 530 27.37 4.87 -6.55
N LEU A 531 26.49 5.12 -5.56
CA LEU A 531 25.98 6.47 -5.26
C LEU A 531 27.10 7.43 -4.83
N LEU A 532 28.00 6.99 -3.95
CA LEU A 532 29.14 7.78 -3.52
C LEU A 532 30.10 8.11 -4.67
N LEU A 533 30.33 7.16 -5.57
CA LEU A 533 31.14 7.39 -6.77
C LEU A 533 30.41 8.36 -7.73
N ALA A 534 29.10 8.20 -7.89
CA ALA A 534 28.29 9.10 -8.72
C ALA A 534 28.32 10.55 -8.20
N ASP A 535 28.22 10.74 -6.90
CA ASP A 535 28.34 12.04 -6.25
C ASP A 535 29.76 12.63 -6.39
N ARG A 536 30.78 11.83 -6.08
CA ARG A 536 32.17 12.28 -6.09
C ARG A 536 32.70 12.67 -7.46
N TYR A 537 32.31 11.93 -8.51
CA TYR A 537 32.79 12.14 -9.88
C TYR A 537 31.76 12.81 -10.79
N HIS A 538 30.66 13.33 -10.22
CA HIS A 538 29.58 13.99 -10.95
C HIS A 538 29.07 13.17 -12.15
N LEU A 539 28.88 11.86 -11.92
CA LEU A 539 28.43 10.94 -12.96
C LEU A 539 27.00 11.25 -13.40
N PRO A 540 26.58 10.82 -14.59
CA PRO A 540 25.23 11.05 -15.09
C PRO A 540 24.14 10.53 -14.13
N LEU A 541 22.95 11.15 -14.15
CA LEU A 541 21.80 10.83 -13.30
C LEU A 541 21.47 9.33 -13.23
N TRP A 542 21.60 8.61 -14.34
CA TRP A 542 21.30 7.18 -14.39
C TRP A 542 22.19 6.34 -13.46
N SER A 543 23.42 6.74 -13.20
CA SER A 543 24.32 6.04 -12.28
C SER A 543 23.84 6.13 -10.82
N ALA A 544 23.33 7.29 -10.43
CA ALA A 544 22.73 7.47 -9.10
C ALA A 544 21.39 6.69 -8.97
N VAL A 545 20.54 6.73 -9.99
CA VAL A 545 19.33 5.91 -10.04
C VAL A 545 19.67 4.42 -9.96
N ALA A 546 20.70 3.97 -10.67
CA ALA A 546 21.19 2.59 -10.59
C ALA A 546 21.67 2.23 -9.18
N GLY A 547 22.42 3.10 -8.51
CA GLY A 547 22.88 2.90 -7.14
C GLY A 547 21.72 2.72 -6.14
N PHE A 548 20.71 3.60 -6.18
CA PHE A 548 19.50 3.47 -5.35
C PHE A 548 18.70 2.22 -5.72
N THR A 549 18.58 1.90 -7.00
CA THR A 549 17.88 0.70 -7.48
C THR A 549 18.55 -0.59 -6.97
N ILE A 550 19.86 -0.68 -7.07
CA ILE A 550 20.63 -1.82 -6.54
C ILE A 550 20.41 -1.92 -5.03
N PHE A 551 20.50 -0.81 -4.31
CA PHE A 551 20.28 -0.76 -2.87
C PHE A 551 18.88 -1.27 -2.51
N GLU A 552 17.80 -0.70 -3.07
CA GLU A 552 16.42 -1.09 -2.77
C GLU A 552 16.11 -2.54 -3.17
N LEU A 553 16.56 -2.98 -4.33
CA LEU A 553 16.32 -4.33 -4.81
C LEU A 553 16.95 -5.38 -3.86
N PHE A 554 18.21 -5.22 -3.50
CA PHE A 554 18.91 -6.22 -2.69
C PHE A 554 18.61 -6.09 -1.20
N LEU A 555 18.25 -4.90 -0.70
CA LEU A 555 17.74 -4.72 0.65
C LEU A 555 16.48 -5.56 0.87
N ASN A 556 15.55 -5.52 -0.08
CA ASN A 556 14.29 -6.24 -0.01
C ASN A 556 14.42 -7.73 -0.40
N ALA A 557 15.38 -8.10 -1.25
CA ALA A 557 15.64 -9.50 -1.61
C ALA A 557 16.31 -10.31 -0.48
N GLY A 558 17.11 -9.66 0.36
CA GLY A 558 17.90 -10.33 1.39
C GLY A 558 17.57 -9.85 2.81
N PRO A 559 18.20 -8.76 3.29
CA PRO A 559 18.10 -8.32 4.68
C PRO A 559 16.66 -8.14 5.16
N HIS A 560 15.83 -7.39 4.46
CA HIS A 560 14.47 -7.04 4.89
C HIS A 560 13.54 -8.26 5.06
N LEU A 561 13.74 -9.30 4.25
CA LEU A 561 12.97 -10.54 4.36
C LEU A 561 13.55 -11.49 5.41
N VAL A 562 14.89 -11.64 5.42
CA VAL A 562 15.55 -12.67 6.23
C VAL A 562 15.63 -12.27 7.72
N THR A 563 15.84 -11.00 8.05
CA THR A 563 15.86 -10.53 9.46
C THR A 563 14.57 -10.88 10.20
N PHE A 564 13.44 -10.87 9.50
CA PHE A 564 12.15 -11.24 10.05
C PHE A 564 12.01 -12.76 10.29
N ILE A 565 12.63 -13.58 9.43
CA ILE A 565 12.53 -15.05 9.46
C ILE A 565 13.57 -15.66 10.42
N LEU A 566 14.75 -15.06 10.52
CA LEU A 566 15.91 -15.59 11.23
C LEU A 566 15.65 -15.92 12.71
N PRO A 567 14.95 -15.07 13.51
CA PRO A 567 14.66 -15.38 14.91
C PRO A 567 13.86 -16.69 15.09
N ALA A 568 12.92 -16.97 14.17
CA ALA A 568 12.13 -18.18 14.22
C ALA A 568 12.96 -19.46 14.02
N GLN A 569 14.16 -19.36 13.43
CA GLN A 569 15.05 -20.48 13.14
C GLN A 569 16.11 -20.71 14.22
N ILE A 570 16.61 -19.63 14.84
CA ILE A 570 17.74 -19.71 15.78
C ILE A 570 17.33 -19.91 17.24
N TYR A 571 16.08 -19.55 17.60
CA TYR A 571 15.59 -19.72 18.95
C TYR A 571 14.77 -21.02 19.10
N PRO A 572 14.96 -21.77 20.21
CA PRO A 572 14.08 -22.89 20.58
C PRO A 572 12.63 -22.42 20.68
N VAL A 573 11.68 -23.35 20.52
CA VAL A 573 10.24 -23.04 20.54
C VAL A 573 9.83 -22.28 21.81
N ALA A 574 10.39 -22.65 22.98
CA ALA A 574 10.12 -22.03 24.27
C ALA A 574 10.57 -20.54 24.36
N ASP A 575 11.68 -20.16 23.69
CA ASP A 575 12.29 -18.82 23.78
C ASP A 575 12.03 -17.99 22.51
N ARG A 576 11.37 -18.58 21.50
CA ARG A 576 11.22 -17.99 20.15
C ARG A 576 10.49 -16.66 20.17
N GLY A 577 9.36 -16.57 20.89
CA GLY A 577 8.57 -15.34 20.98
C GLY A 577 9.36 -14.19 21.61
N THR A 578 10.02 -14.46 22.74
CA THR A 578 10.83 -13.44 23.43
C THR A 578 12.06 -13.04 22.60
N GLY A 579 12.74 -14.02 21.97
CA GLY A 579 13.89 -13.78 21.11
C GLY A 579 13.54 -12.95 19.86
N ALA A 580 12.42 -13.27 19.21
CA ALA A 580 11.92 -12.48 18.08
C ALA A 580 11.51 -11.06 18.52
N GLY A 581 10.89 -10.89 19.68
CA GLY A 581 10.53 -9.60 20.23
C GLY A 581 11.76 -8.69 20.51
N VAL A 582 12.81 -9.27 21.13
CA VAL A 582 14.09 -8.54 21.36
C VAL A 582 14.73 -8.15 20.03
N ALA A 583 14.79 -9.05 19.06
CA ALA A 583 15.35 -8.78 17.74
C ALA A 583 14.58 -7.66 17.01
N ALA A 584 13.25 -7.70 17.05
CA ALA A 584 12.40 -6.66 16.47
C ALA A 584 12.57 -5.29 17.17
N ALA A 585 12.74 -5.28 18.51
CA ALA A 585 13.03 -4.07 19.26
C ALA A 585 14.38 -3.45 18.82
N CYS A 586 15.43 -4.26 18.65
CA CYS A 586 16.70 -3.79 18.10
C CYS A 586 16.52 -3.16 16.71
N GLY A 587 15.76 -3.82 15.83
CA GLY A 587 15.45 -3.31 14.50
C GLY A 587 14.77 -1.94 14.54
N LYS A 588 13.79 -1.77 15.44
CA LYS A 588 13.07 -0.49 15.60
C LYS A 588 13.95 0.60 16.20
N LEU A 589 14.84 0.27 17.16
CA LEU A 589 15.80 1.22 17.70
C LEU A 589 16.80 1.70 16.65
N GLY A 590 17.32 0.78 15.81
CA GLY A 590 18.20 1.15 14.69
C GLY A 590 17.50 2.08 13.69
N ALA A 591 16.26 1.77 13.34
CA ALA A 591 15.44 2.61 12.48
C ALA A 591 15.18 4.00 13.08
N LEU A 592 14.77 4.09 14.36
CA LEU A 592 14.54 5.36 15.07
C LEU A 592 15.79 6.22 15.12
N ALA A 593 16.93 5.60 15.50
CA ALA A 593 18.21 6.30 15.57
C ALA A 593 18.60 6.87 14.21
N SER A 594 18.51 6.07 13.14
CA SER A 594 18.89 6.54 11.80
C SER A 594 18.01 7.70 11.34
N VAL A 595 16.68 7.59 11.48
CA VAL A 595 15.73 8.62 11.05
C VAL A 595 15.91 9.92 11.84
N LEU A 596 16.23 9.83 13.14
CA LEU A 596 16.47 11.00 13.97
C LEU A 596 17.78 11.72 13.60
N PHE A 597 18.85 10.96 13.32
CA PHE A 597 20.18 11.52 13.11
C PHE A 597 20.49 11.87 11.64
N ILE A 598 19.77 11.36 10.65
CA ILE A 598 20.01 11.66 9.23
C ILE A 598 19.94 13.17 8.93
N PRO A 599 18.97 13.96 9.42
CA PRO A 599 18.98 15.41 9.18
C PRO A 599 20.21 16.13 9.74
N LEU A 600 20.72 15.69 10.90
CA LEU A 600 21.97 16.21 11.45
C LEU A 600 23.18 15.86 10.58
N LEU A 601 23.25 14.62 10.09
CA LEU A 601 24.30 14.19 9.17
C LEU A 601 24.25 14.96 7.85
N LEU A 602 23.03 15.22 7.34
CA LEU A 602 22.84 16.04 6.14
C LEU A 602 23.30 17.49 6.34
N GLU A 603 23.05 18.07 7.52
CA GLU A 603 23.45 19.45 7.84
C GLU A 603 24.97 19.61 7.91
N HIS A 604 25.68 18.67 8.57
CA HIS A 604 27.10 18.79 8.83
C HIS A 604 28.00 18.18 7.74
N GLY A 605 27.53 17.19 7.03
CA GLY A 605 28.36 16.44 6.08
C GLY A 605 27.69 16.11 4.75
N GLY A 606 26.50 16.69 4.50
CA GLY A 606 25.75 16.49 3.25
C GLY A 606 25.29 15.05 3.03
N ALA A 607 24.84 14.77 1.82
CA ALA A 607 24.40 13.43 1.42
C ALA A 607 25.50 12.38 1.56
N THR A 608 26.75 12.76 1.27
CA THR A 608 27.92 11.88 1.36
C THR A 608 28.08 11.29 2.75
N ALA A 609 27.92 12.09 3.82
CA ALA A 609 28.02 11.61 5.21
C ALA A 609 26.92 10.59 5.53
N VAL A 610 25.70 10.81 5.07
CA VAL A 610 24.56 9.87 5.25
C VAL A 610 24.85 8.57 4.53
N LEU A 611 25.26 8.64 3.25
CA LEU A 611 25.56 7.45 2.45
C LEU A 611 26.69 6.62 3.06
N LEU A 612 27.78 7.26 3.54
CA LEU A 612 28.89 6.59 4.23
C LEU A 612 28.44 5.93 5.54
N ALA A 613 27.64 6.62 6.35
CA ALA A 613 27.13 6.07 7.61
C ALA A 613 26.26 4.83 7.37
N VAL A 614 25.31 4.89 6.40
CA VAL A 614 24.45 3.76 6.09
C VAL A 614 25.24 2.64 5.44
N LEU A 615 26.19 2.93 4.55
CA LEU A 615 27.10 1.94 3.96
C LEU A 615 27.86 1.17 5.05
N GLY A 616 28.42 1.88 6.04
CA GLY A 616 29.07 1.27 7.19
C GLY A 616 28.15 0.34 7.96
N LEU A 617 26.90 0.74 8.20
CA LEU A 617 25.90 -0.11 8.85
C LEU A 617 25.56 -1.35 8.01
N GLN A 618 25.46 -1.24 6.68
CA GLN A 618 25.22 -2.41 5.82
C GLN A 618 26.41 -3.38 5.89
N LEU A 619 27.64 -2.89 5.88
CA LEU A 619 28.83 -3.74 6.03
C LEU A 619 28.87 -4.43 7.40
N ILE A 620 28.55 -3.73 8.49
CA ILE A 620 28.45 -4.31 9.85
C ILE A 620 27.38 -5.41 9.88
N GLY A 621 26.17 -5.15 9.35
CA GLY A 621 25.08 -6.12 9.28
C GLY A 621 25.49 -7.38 8.50
N GLY A 622 26.16 -7.20 7.35
CA GLY A 622 26.70 -8.28 6.54
C GLY A 622 27.78 -9.09 7.24
N ALA A 623 28.75 -8.41 7.86
CA ALA A 623 29.85 -9.06 8.58
C ALA A 623 29.35 -9.88 9.78
N VAL A 624 28.47 -9.30 10.61
CA VAL A 624 27.88 -10.00 11.76
C VAL A 624 27.09 -11.22 11.30
N THR A 625 26.29 -11.08 10.24
CA THR A 625 25.53 -12.20 9.66
C THR A 625 26.46 -13.29 9.16
N ALA A 626 27.53 -12.93 8.44
CA ALA A 626 28.47 -13.90 7.89
C ALA A 626 29.28 -14.64 8.98
N LEU A 627 29.75 -13.92 10.00
CA LEU A 627 30.61 -14.46 11.05
C LEU A 627 29.84 -15.30 12.07
N LEU A 628 28.73 -14.77 12.61
CA LEU A 628 27.95 -15.46 13.62
C LEU A 628 26.96 -16.45 13.02
N GLY A 629 26.39 -16.12 11.87
CA GLY A 629 25.36 -16.95 11.22
C GLY A 629 25.91 -18.32 10.81
N ARG A 630 27.13 -18.39 10.26
CA ARG A 630 27.79 -19.65 9.91
C ARG A 630 28.01 -20.57 11.11
N ARG A 631 28.21 -20.00 12.31
CA ARG A 631 28.44 -20.75 13.56
C ARG A 631 27.15 -21.23 14.21
N ILE A 632 26.07 -20.43 14.12
CA ILE A 632 24.80 -20.70 14.81
C ILE A 632 23.83 -21.48 13.93
N LEU A 633 23.80 -21.19 12.63
CA LEU A 633 22.94 -21.84 11.64
C LEU A 633 23.77 -22.29 10.44
N PRO A 634 24.53 -23.40 10.57
CA PRO A 634 25.35 -23.88 9.48
C PRO A 634 24.48 -24.22 8.27
N CYS A 635 24.89 -23.72 7.10
CA CYS A 635 24.22 -24.01 5.85
C CYS A 635 24.47 -25.49 5.47
N ARG A 636 23.65 -26.41 5.99
CA ARG A 636 23.64 -27.78 5.49
C ARG A 636 23.19 -27.77 4.03
N LYS A 637 23.91 -28.46 3.15
CA LYS A 637 23.38 -28.86 1.85
C LYS A 637 22.11 -29.64 2.16
N ARG A 638 20.94 -29.17 1.69
CA ARG A 638 19.77 -30.04 1.62
C ARG A 638 20.16 -31.19 0.72
N ASP A 639 20.34 -32.37 1.29
CA ASP A 639 20.29 -33.59 0.54
C ASP A 639 18.96 -33.56 -0.21
N ALA A 640 19.06 -33.75 -1.52
CA ALA A 640 17.93 -33.84 -2.40
C ALA A 640 17.13 -35.08 -1.96
N ASP A 641 16.08 -34.83 -1.18
CA ASP A 641 15.05 -35.84 -0.95
C ASP A 641 13.96 -35.60 -2.01
N PRO A 642 13.82 -36.51 -2.97
CA PRO A 642 12.76 -36.45 -3.96
C PRO A 642 11.53 -37.14 -3.36
N SER A 643 10.61 -36.34 -2.74
CA SER A 643 9.23 -36.79 -2.49
C SER A 643 8.29 -35.58 -2.32
#